data_3fa11c021f72e27606775633af3a1216
#
_entry.id   3fa11c021f72e27606775633af3a1216
#
_cell.length_a   1.000
_cell.length_b   1.000
_cell.length_c   1.000
_cell.angle_alpha   90.00
_cell.angle_beta   90.00
_cell.angle_gamma   90.00
#
_symmetry.space_group_name_H-M   'P 1'
#
loop_
_entity.id
_entity.type
_entity.pdbx_description
1 polymer ?
#
loop_
_entity_poly.entity_id
_entity_poly.type
_entity_poly.pdbx_seq_one_letter_code
_entity_poly.pdbx_strand_id
1 'polypeptide(L)'
;MAIRCVPSLTLFLALVVRLSPVARAAESPELLPGTVKLELTRPLDEEMVDGIDRFALRELKDSPNSRAKYWHRDFQAYEASIEPNRRHLRTILGIVDTRVPASGFELLATTNAGSELARTKSYTVHVVRWNVLPGVTGEGLLLDPRQPPRARAIVLPDADWTPEAFAGLTSGVDPRSQLPRRLAENGVQVVVPTLISRDDKYSGNPDVRFTNQPHREFIYRTAFELGRHVIGYEVQKVLAAVDIFSQMNSAEGHRVPIGVAGVGEGGLVGFYAAAVDPRIQAALVSGYFHPREQIWQEPIYRNVWSLLSEFGDAEIASLIAPRGLIIEAASVPTVTGPPPPHAGRGGAAPGRIETADLNDVRKEFARFEELLPAALRKQVTLVENVEGNGLPGSEAAVARFLECFGLNWSLKPSTDLPRPVRAIDDSDARQGRQVHELIDFTQKLLEASAHVRDKKWAKFDRSSPEAAAKSAEAYRDLVWRTLFGKLPEPTIPPNVRTRKILEDPAFTGYEVMIDVYPDVIAGGILLLPTDLKPGEKRPVVVCQHGLEGVPMDTISKTVDGFKYYKAFTAELARRGFITYAPQNPYRGMDRFRTIQRKSNPLGRSLFSYIIPQHQRTLEWLSTLPNVDPKRIGFYGLSYGGKTAMRVPTILPQYALSICSGDFDEWVRKNATYYDSYSYVFTPEYEMFEWDLGHVANYAEMAQLMTPRPFMVERGHDDGVAPDEWVAWEFAKVRRHYDKLGLGDRTEIEFFNGPHTIHGVGTFAFLHKHLNGPVRHP
;
A
#
# COMPACT_ATOMS: atom_id res chain seq x y z
N MET A 1 27.46 -99.95 50.85
CA MET A 1 27.85 -100.68 49.65
C MET A 1 28.35 -99.67 48.65
N ALA A 2 29.61 -99.71 48.31
CA ALA A 2 30.35 -98.73 47.58
C ALA A 2 30.11 -98.84 46.06
N ILE A 3 30.01 -97.73 45.38
CA ILE A 3 30.24 -97.63 43.94
C ILE A 3 31.05 -96.36 43.68
N ARG A 4 32.14 -96.50 42.97
CA ARG A 4 33.19 -95.55 42.67
C ARG A 4 32.79 -94.52 41.67
N CYS A 5 33.19 -93.26 41.89
CA CYS A 5 33.20 -92.14 40.91
C CYS A 5 34.38 -92.29 39.93
N VAL A 6 34.05 -91.96 38.65
CA VAL A 6 35.04 -91.63 37.57
C VAL A 6 34.85 -90.21 37.11
N PRO A 7 35.86 -89.33 37.05
CA PRO A 7 35.65 -87.97 36.59
C PRO A 7 35.75 -87.85 35.08
N SER A 8 34.73 -87.19 34.42
CA SER A 8 34.74 -86.78 33.01
C SER A 8 35.32 -85.36 32.88
N LEU A 9 36.34 -85.21 32.09
CA LEU A 9 37.01 -83.99 31.74
C LEU A 9 36.22 -83.26 30.67
N THR A 10 35.57 -82.09 31.01
CA THR A 10 34.86 -81.28 30.07
C THR A 10 35.75 -80.13 29.59
N LEU A 11 36.05 -80.13 28.31
CA LEU A 11 36.80 -79.11 27.60
C LEU A 11 35.95 -77.87 27.38
N PHE A 12 36.26 -76.71 28.02
CA PHE A 12 35.63 -75.44 27.79
C PHE A 12 36.28 -74.76 26.56
N LEU A 13 35.49 -74.63 25.45
CA LEU A 13 35.85 -73.81 24.27
C LEU A 13 35.38 -72.38 24.52
N ALA A 14 36.28 -71.44 24.84
CA ALA A 14 36.02 -70.04 25.01
C ALA A 14 35.82 -69.39 23.66
N LEU A 15 34.51 -69.06 23.29
CA LEU A 15 34.18 -68.30 22.14
C LEU A 15 34.44 -66.82 22.43
N VAL A 16 35.47 -66.22 21.89
CA VAL A 16 35.80 -64.82 21.99
C VAL A 16 34.90 -64.10 20.94
N VAL A 17 33.73 -63.60 21.38
CA VAL A 17 32.86 -62.67 20.56
C VAL A 17 33.62 -61.35 20.61
N ARG A 18 34.22 -60.97 19.47
CA ARG A 18 34.68 -59.59 19.23
C ARG A 18 33.42 -58.73 19.03
N LEU A 19 32.96 -57.98 20.05
CA LEU A 19 32.08 -56.87 19.95
C LEU A 19 32.79 -55.76 19.17
N SER A 20 32.43 -55.58 17.90
CA SER A 20 32.78 -54.38 17.14
C SER A 20 32.14 -53.19 17.89
N PRO A 21 32.85 -52.08 18.13
CA PRO A 21 32.24 -50.91 18.70
C PRO A 21 31.17 -50.43 17.70
N VAL A 22 29.91 -50.47 18.13
CA VAL A 22 28.85 -49.71 17.45
C VAL A 22 29.29 -48.26 17.51
N ALA A 23 29.62 -47.71 16.37
CA ALA A 23 29.93 -46.29 16.26
C ALA A 23 28.72 -45.51 16.77
N ARG A 24 28.82 -44.94 17.97
CA ARG A 24 27.85 -44.00 18.50
C ARG A 24 27.78 -42.87 17.48
N ALA A 25 26.64 -42.65 16.88
CA ALA A 25 26.43 -41.46 16.04
C ALA A 25 26.89 -40.24 16.86
N ALA A 26 27.79 -39.45 16.33
CA ALA A 26 28.25 -38.26 16.99
C ALA A 26 27.01 -37.37 17.26
N GLU A 27 26.84 -36.95 18.50
CA GLU A 27 25.77 -36.04 18.89
C GLU A 27 25.87 -34.78 18.01
N SER A 28 24.76 -34.38 17.40
CA SER A 28 24.73 -33.14 16.61
C SER A 28 25.07 -31.95 17.51
N PRO A 29 25.92 -31.00 17.05
CA PRO A 29 26.36 -29.90 17.90
C PRO A 29 25.16 -29.01 18.31
N GLU A 30 25.23 -28.43 19.51
CA GLU A 30 24.22 -27.51 20.03
C GLU A 30 24.11 -26.18 19.21
N LEU A 31 25.22 -25.80 18.54
CA LEU A 31 25.36 -24.63 17.69
C LEU A 31 25.91 -25.04 16.32
N LEU A 32 25.54 -24.34 15.30
CA LEU A 32 26.19 -24.45 13.99
C LEU A 32 27.61 -23.85 14.05
N PRO A 33 28.62 -24.49 13.42
CA PRO A 33 29.98 -23.96 13.37
C PRO A 33 30.01 -22.53 12.79
N GLY A 34 30.77 -21.65 13.44
CA GLY A 34 30.90 -20.24 13.02
C GLY A 34 29.75 -19.31 13.43
N THR A 35 28.84 -19.80 14.27
CA THR A 35 27.73 -18.99 14.80
C THR A 35 27.86 -18.76 16.31
N VAL A 36 27.11 -17.82 16.84
CA VAL A 36 26.99 -17.52 18.26
C VAL A 36 25.72 -18.15 18.81
N LYS A 37 25.64 -18.40 20.11
CA LYS A 37 24.42 -18.93 20.75
C LYS A 37 23.24 -17.96 20.63
N LEU A 38 22.10 -18.46 20.19
CA LEU A 38 20.85 -17.72 20.18
C LEU A 38 20.22 -17.74 21.57
N GLU A 39 20.16 -16.58 22.21
CA GLU A 39 19.60 -16.38 23.57
C GLU A 39 18.24 -15.68 23.56
N LEU A 40 17.55 -15.69 22.42
CA LEU A 40 16.20 -15.09 22.29
C LEU A 40 15.20 -15.86 23.17
N THR A 41 14.49 -15.10 24.04
CA THR A 41 13.48 -15.66 24.98
C THR A 41 12.04 -15.42 24.52
N ARG A 42 11.82 -14.47 23.63
CA ARG A 42 10.50 -14.20 23.02
C ARG A 42 10.38 -14.91 21.67
N PRO A 43 9.13 -15.11 21.15
CA PRO A 43 8.92 -15.66 19.80
C PRO A 43 9.62 -14.85 18.71
N LEU A 44 10.20 -15.53 17.74
CA LEU A 44 10.98 -14.92 16.64
C LEU A 44 10.10 -14.00 15.77
N ASP A 45 8.85 -14.38 15.51
CA ASP A 45 7.87 -13.60 14.76
C ASP A 45 7.55 -12.27 15.45
N GLU A 46 7.39 -12.26 16.77
CA GLU A 46 7.16 -11.05 17.54
C GLU A 46 8.37 -10.10 17.51
N GLU A 47 9.58 -10.63 17.72
CA GLU A 47 10.81 -9.83 17.66
C GLU A 47 11.00 -9.21 16.26
N MET A 48 10.71 -9.97 15.21
CA MET A 48 10.80 -9.51 13.83
C MET A 48 9.84 -8.38 13.53
N VAL A 49 8.56 -8.53 13.89
CA VAL A 49 7.51 -7.52 13.65
C VAL A 49 7.80 -6.23 14.43
N ASP A 50 8.14 -6.36 15.72
CA ASP A 50 8.46 -5.21 16.55
C ASP A 50 9.75 -4.50 16.12
N GLY A 51 10.73 -5.26 15.66
CA GLY A 51 11.98 -4.70 15.15
C GLY A 51 11.75 -3.87 13.88
N ILE A 52 10.99 -4.40 12.93
CA ILE A 52 10.62 -3.65 11.71
C ILE A 52 9.79 -2.42 12.06
N ASP A 53 8.89 -2.54 13.03
CA ASP A 53 8.08 -1.40 13.50
C ASP A 53 8.95 -0.27 14.06
N ARG A 54 9.90 -0.60 14.93
CA ARG A 54 10.88 0.38 15.47
C ARG A 54 11.69 1.04 14.35
N PHE A 55 12.13 0.25 13.37
CA PHE A 55 12.85 0.77 12.22
C PHE A 55 12.00 1.74 11.41
N ALA A 56 10.77 1.37 11.03
CA ALA A 56 9.86 2.20 10.26
C ALA A 56 9.51 3.52 10.97
N LEU A 57 9.24 3.47 12.28
CA LEU A 57 8.97 4.66 13.09
C LEU A 57 10.16 5.62 13.16
N ARG A 58 11.38 5.09 13.24
CA ARG A 58 12.60 5.90 13.21
C ARG A 58 12.76 6.60 11.87
N GLU A 59 12.55 5.87 10.77
CA GLU A 59 12.64 6.43 9.41
C GLU A 59 11.57 7.50 9.15
N LEU A 60 10.34 7.29 9.64
CA LEU A 60 9.28 8.30 9.60
C LEU A 60 9.69 9.58 10.35
N LYS A 61 10.20 9.41 11.58
CA LYS A 61 10.65 10.54 12.41
C LYS A 61 11.78 11.32 11.76
N ASP A 62 12.69 10.64 11.02
CA ASP A 62 13.83 11.27 10.34
C ASP A 62 13.48 11.79 8.94
N SER A 63 12.28 11.51 8.44
CA SER A 63 11.89 11.89 7.08
C SER A 63 12.01 13.39 6.76
N PRO A 64 11.76 14.34 7.69
CA PRO A 64 11.99 15.78 7.42
C PRO A 64 13.42 16.10 7.00
N ASN A 65 14.41 15.46 7.65
CA ASN A 65 15.82 15.66 7.32
C ASN A 65 16.18 15.07 5.95
N SER A 66 15.58 13.94 5.60
CA SER A 66 15.88 13.24 4.36
C SER A 66 15.25 13.87 3.11
N ARG A 67 14.21 14.69 3.25
CA ARG A 67 13.49 15.37 2.15
C ARG A 67 14.32 16.42 1.42
N ALA A 68 15.21 17.11 2.14
CA ALA A 68 15.99 18.24 1.61
C ALA A 68 16.72 17.92 0.29
N LYS A 69 17.16 16.67 0.10
CA LYS A 69 17.88 16.23 -1.11
C LYS A 69 17.03 16.28 -2.40
N TYR A 70 15.71 16.33 -2.29
CA TYR A 70 14.80 16.38 -3.45
C TYR A 70 14.41 17.81 -3.83
N TRP A 71 14.83 18.82 -3.03
CA TRP A 71 14.44 20.20 -3.21
C TRP A 71 15.62 21.05 -3.67
N HIS A 72 15.51 21.57 -4.89
CA HIS A 72 16.43 22.58 -5.41
C HIS A 72 15.68 23.90 -5.52
N ARG A 73 15.87 24.82 -4.55
CA ARG A 73 15.17 26.09 -4.50
C ARG A 73 16.07 27.22 -4.98
N ASP A 74 15.78 27.73 -6.19
CA ASP A 74 16.36 28.98 -6.67
C ASP A 74 15.41 30.13 -6.35
N PHE A 75 15.74 30.92 -5.35
CA PHE A 75 14.87 32.00 -4.89
C PHE A 75 14.72 33.15 -5.87
N GLN A 76 15.54 33.25 -6.91
CA GLN A 76 15.40 34.24 -8.00
C GLN A 76 14.47 33.74 -9.11
N ALA A 77 14.43 32.42 -9.34
CA ALA A 77 13.57 31.75 -10.29
C ALA A 77 12.66 30.70 -9.60
N TYR A 78 12.02 31.10 -8.49
CA TYR A 78 11.42 30.18 -7.53
C TYR A 78 10.38 29.25 -8.14
N GLU A 79 9.39 29.80 -8.86
CA GLU A 79 8.32 29.01 -9.48
C GLU A 79 8.83 27.93 -10.46
N ALA A 80 9.85 28.27 -11.24
CA ALA A 80 10.46 27.33 -12.17
C ALA A 80 11.26 26.24 -11.44
N SER A 81 11.92 26.60 -10.33
CA SER A 81 12.76 25.68 -9.57
C SER A 81 11.98 24.61 -8.83
N ILE A 82 10.73 24.89 -8.42
CA ILE A 82 9.86 23.97 -7.69
C ILE A 82 8.88 23.20 -8.61
N GLU A 83 8.84 23.48 -9.90
CA GLU A 83 7.94 22.80 -10.84
C GLU A 83 8.17 21.26 -10.93
N PRO A 84 9.40 20.73 -10.85
CA PRO A 84 9.62 19.28 -10.75
C PRO A 84 8.92 18.66 -9.54
N ASN A 85 8.99 19.30 -8.36
CA ASN A 85 8.32 18.85 -7.13
C ASN A 85 6.79 18.90 -7.30
N ARG A 86 6.24 19.97 -7.88
CA ARG A 86 4.81 20.10 -8.17
C ARG A 86 4.31 18.98 -9.10
N ARG A 87 5.07 18.64 -10.14
CA ARG A 87 4.75 17.51 -11.03
C ARG A 87 4.81 16.17 -10.29
N HIS A 88 5.81 15.98 -9.43
CA HIS A 88 5.90 14.75 -8.64
C HIS A 88 4.74 14.62 -7.66
N LEU A 89 4.34 15.72 -6.99
CA LEU A 89 3.16 15.72 -6.13
C LEU A 89 1.88 15.30 -6.90
N ARG A 90 1.68 15.80 -8.12
CA ARG A 90 0.56 15.34 -8.98
C ARG A 90 0.61 13.83 -9.20
N THR A 91 1.78 13.27 -9.48
CA THR A 91 1.96 11.84 -9.75
C THR A 91 1.60 10.98 -8.54
N ILE A 92 2.12 11.29 -7.36
CA ILE A 92 1.86 10.50 -6.14
C ILE A 92 0.43 10.67 -5.60
N LEU A 93 -0.24 11.77 -5.96
CA LEU A 93 -1.67 11.96 -5.70
C LEU A 93 -2.57 11.27 -6.74
N GLY A 94 -1.99 10.65 -7.77
CA GLY A 94 -2.75 10.03 -8.85
C GLY A 94 -3.47 11.03 -9.77
N ILE A 95 -2.98 12.28 -9.86
CA ILE A 95 -3.51 13.32 -10.77
C ILE A 95 -2.80 13.16 -12.12
N VAL A 96 -3.09 12.06 -12.81
CA VAL A 96 -2.38 11.66 -14.05
C VAL A 96 -3.32 11.52 -15.25
N ASP A 97 -4.62 11.52 -15.03
CA ASP A 97 -5.62 11.42 -16.09
C ASP A 97 -5.93 12.79 -16.69
N THR A 98 -6.15 12.83 -18.01
CA THR A 98 -6.52 14.07 -18.71
C THR A 98 -7.96 14.42 -18.40
N ARG A 99 -8.19 15.62 -17.84
CA ARG A 99 -9.54 16.13 -17.61
C ARG A 99 -10.28 16.40 -18.91
N VAL A 100 -11.60 16.23 -18.85
CA VAL A 100 -12.49 16.64 -19.96
C VAL A 100 -12.40 18.17 -20.15
N PRO A 101 -12.36 18.68 -21.38
CA PRO A 101 -12.40 20.13 -21.62
C PRO A 101 -13.57 20.81 -20.92
N ALA A 102 -13.32 21.98 -20.33
CA ALA A 102 -14.35 22.74 -19.62
C ALA A 102 -15.53 23.08 -20.53
N SER A 103 -16.73 22.74 -20.08
CA SER A 103 -18.01 23.04 -20.80
C SER A 103 -18.95 23.98 -20.03
N GLY A 104 -18.47 24.53 -18.88
CA GLY A 104 -19.27 25.32 -17.96
C GLY A 104 -19.92 24.46 -16.86
N PHE A 105 -20.58 25.15 -15.93
CA PHE A 105 -21.45 24.50 -14.93
C PHE A 105 -22.81 24.23 -15.53
N GLU A 106 -23.22 22.97 -15.59
CA GLU A 106 -24.59 22.58 -15.96
C GLU A 106 -25.54 22.89 -14.79
N LEU A 107 -26.51 23.75 -15.00
CA LEU A 107 -27.54 24.04 -14.01
C LEU A 107 -28.59 22.93 -14.02
N LEU A 108 -28.70 22.19 -12.92
CA LEU A 108 -29.62 21.05 -12.84
C LEU A 108 -31.04 21.52 -12.57
N ALA A 109 -31.92 21.29 -13.56
CA ALA A 109 -33.33 21.59 -13.51
C ALA A 109 -34.16 20.39 -13.97
N THR A 110 -35.41 20.31 -13.54
CA THR A 110 -36.40 19.34 -14.02
C THR A 110 -37.55 20.06 -14.68
N THR A 111 -38.42 19.34 -15.38
CA THR A 111 -39.65 19.92 -15.97
C THR A 111 -40.55 20.61 -14.94
N ASN A 112 -40.45 20.22 -13.66
CA ASN A 112 -41.30 20.71 -12.57
C ASN A 112 -40.55 21.63 -11.58
N ALA A 113 -39.23 21.78 -11.71
CA ALA A 113 -38.41 22.56 -10.78
C ALA A 113 -37.23 23.20 -11.51
N GLY A 114 -37.12 24.53 -11.45
CA GLY A 114 -35.95 25.25 -11.98
C GLY A 114 -34.66 24.95 -11.23
N SER A 115 -33.52 25.35 -11.80
CA SER A 115 -32.19 25.15 -11.20
C SER A 115 -31.95 25.96 -9.92
N GLU A 116 -32.69 27.06 -9.74
CA GLU A 116 -32.58 27.88 -8.52
C GLU A 116 -33.13 27.12 -7.31
N LEU A 117 -32.29 26.83 -6.37
CA LEU A 117 -32.62 26.10 -5.12
C LEU A 117 -33.03 27.04 -4.00
N ALA A 118 -32.33 28.18 -3.89
CA ALA A 118 -32.58 29.18 -2.87
C ALA A 118 -32.13 30.57 -3.31
N ARG A 119 -32.58 31.61 -2.60
CA ARG A 119 -32.17 32.99 -2.85
C ARG A 119 -32.02 33.81 -1.59
N THR A 120 -31.18 34.83 -1.70
CA THR A 120 -31.03 35.93 -0.75
C THR A 120 -31.20 37.26 -1.47
N LYS A 121 -31.01 38.37 -0.76
CA LYS A 121 -30.96 39.70 -1.40
C LYS A 121 -29.70 39.90 -2.25
N SER A 122 -28.57 39.20 -1.92
CA SER A 122 -27.25 39.40 -2.51
C SER A 122 -26.83 38.32 -3.51
N TYR A 123 -27.32 37.09 -3.41
CA TYR A 123 -26.98 35.98 -4.30
C TYR A 123 -28.14 35.00 -4.47
N THR A 124 -28.02 34.12 -5.49
CA THR A 124 -28.85 32.94 -5.71
C THR A 124 -28.05 31.67 -5.53
N VAL A 125 -28.73 30.57 -5.20
CA VAL A 125 -28.12 29.25 -5.07
C VAL A 125 -28.70 28.33 -6.11
N HIS A 126 -27.83 27.68 -6.90
CA HIS A 126 -28.18 26.71 -7.93
C HIS A 126 -27.56 25.35 -7.65
N VAL A 127 -28.25 24.27 -8.03
CA VAL A 127 -27.68 22.95 -8.09
C VAL A 127 -26.93 22.79 -9.41
N VAL A 128 -25.65 22.36 -9.33
CA VAL A 128 -24.78 22.31 -10.50
C VAL A 128 -24.04 20.97 -10.61
N ARG A 129 -23.74 20.63 -11.88
CA ARG A 129 -22.85 19.52 -12.27
C ARG A 129 -21.80 20.03 -13.24
N TRP A 130 -20.64 19.39 -13.29
CA TRP A 130 -19.58 19.67 -14.28
C TRP A 130 -18.79 18.41 -14.60
N ASN A 131 -18.29 18.31 -15.82
CA ASN A 131 -17.45 17.22 -16.26
C ASN A 131 -16.05 17.34 -15.67
N VAL A 132 -15.47 16.20 -15.25
CA VAL A 132 -14.13 16.11 -14.67
C VAL A 132 -13.25 15.17 -15.48
N LEU A 133 -13.58 13.86 -15.47
CA LEU A 133 -12.92 12.82 -16.25
C LEU A 133 -13.96 12.10 -17.11
N PRO A 134 -13.57 11.28 -18.09
CA PRO A 134 -14.55 10.52 -18.88
C PRO A 134 -15.45 9.64 -18.00
N GLY A 135 -16.71 10.05 -17.83
CA GLY A 135 -17.70 9.39 -16.97
C GLY A 135 -17.60 9.72 -15.48
N VAL A 136 -16.80 10.72 -15.10
CA VAL A 136 -16.72 11.25 -13.72
C VAL A 136 -17.12 12.71 -13.73
N THR A 137 -18.06 13.07 -12.87
CA THR A 137 -18.57 14.44 -12.71
C THR A 137 -18.26 15.00 -11.33
N GLY A 138 -18.24 16.31 -11.22
CA GLY A 138 -18.42 17.03 -9.96
C GLY A 138 -19.87 17.46 -9.84
N GLU A 139 -20.46 17.36 -8.67
CA GLU A 139 -21.80 17.87 -8.36
C GLU A 139 -21.77 18.70 -7.08
N GLY A 140 -22.66 19.66 -6.96
CA GLY A 140 -22.78 20.48 -5.76
C GLY A 140 -23.64 21.73 -5.95
N LEU A 141 -23.26 22.81 -5.26
CA LEU A 141 -23.98 24.07 -5.29
C LEU A 141 -23.13 25.18 -5.90
N LEU A 142 -23.76 26.07 -6.66
CA LEU A 142 -23.22 27.36 -7.09
C LEU A 142 -23.97 28.48 -6.37
N LEU A 143 -23.27 29.27 -5.57
CA LEU A 143 -23.76 30.50 -4.98
C LEU A 143 -23.32 31.65 -5.89
N ASP A 144 -24.26 32.22 -6.62
CA ASP A 144 -24.02 33.21 -7.68
C ASP A 144 -24.46 34.63 -7.24
N PRO A 145 -23.52 35.58 -7.05
CA PRO A 145 -23.82 36.93 -6.67
C PRO A 145 -24.71 37.64 -7.73
N ARG A 146 -25.67 38.47 -7.27
CA ARG A 146 -26.50 39.26 -8.16
C ARG A 146 -25.76 40.40 -8.87
N GLN A 147 -24.59 40.76 -8.38
CA GLN A 147 -23.67 41.73 -9.01
C GLN A 147 -22.48 40.97 -9.60
N PRO A 148 -21.78 41.52 -10.60
CA PRO A 148 -20.60 40.89 -11.14
C PRO A 148 -19.64 40.45 -10.02
N PRO A 149 -19.12 39.18 -10.06
CA PRO A 149 -18.33 38.65 -9.00
C PRO A 149 -17.00 39.40 -8.88
N ARG A 150 -16.56 39.64 -7.63
CA ARG A 150 -15.28 40.28 -7.30
C ARG A 150 -14.14 39.28 -7.21
N ALA A 151 -14.46 38.00 -6.92
CA ALA A 151 -13.61 36.84 -6.94
C ALA A 151 -14.44 35.60 -7.18
N ARG A 152 -13.77 34.49 -7.51
CA ARG A 152 -14.36 33.15 -7.63
C ARG A 152 -13.70 32.20 -6.63
N ALA A 153 -14.46 31.34 -5.98
CA ALA A 153 -13.92 30.40 -5.02
C ALA A 153 -14.54 29.00 -5.11
N ILE A 154 -13.71 27.97 -4.94
CA ILE A 154 -14.15 26.60 -4.67
C ILE A 154 -14.07 26.41 -3.15
N VAL A 155 -15.20 26.13 -2.51
CA VAL A 155 -15.29 26.03 -1.05
C VAL A 155 -15.72 24.64 -0.63
N LEU A 156 -14.82 23.92 0.00
CA LEU A 156 -14.88 22.49 0.24
C LEU A 156 -15.32 22.18 1.68
N PRO A 157 -16.42 21.43 1.87
CA PRO A 157 -16.86 20.98 3.19
C PRO A 157 -15.89 19.93 3.79
N ASP A 158 -16.05 19.60 5.08
CA ASP A 158 -15.57 18.30 5.56
C ASP A 158 -16.34 17.16 4.87
N ALA A 159 -15.76 15.99 4.78
CA ALA A 159 -16.31 14.88 3.98
C ALA A 159 -17.74 14.44 4.41
N ASP A 160 -18.11 14.66 5.67
CA ASP A 160 -19.44 14.30 6.18
C ASP A 160 -20.43 15.47 6.20
N TRP A 161 -20.03 16.63 5.69
CA TRP A 161 -20.92 17.78 5.51
C TRP A 161 -21.44 17.85 4.10
N THR A 162 -22.77 17.94 3.97
CA THR A 162 -23.36 18.19 2.64
C THR A 162 -23.13 19.63 2.20
N PRO A 163 -23.06 19.92 0.90
CA PRO A 163 -23.00 21.29 0.39
C PRO A 163 -24.15 22.16 0.92
N GLU A 164 -25.34 21.59 1.10
CA GLU A 164 -26.54 22.26 1.63
C GLU A 164 -26.37 22.69 3.09
N ALA A 165 -25.83 21.81 3.94
CA ALA A 165 -25.55 22.14 5.33
C ALA A 165 -24.45 23.20 5.44
N PHE A 166 -23.41 23.07 4.59
CA PHE A 166 -22.29 24.02 4.57
C PHE A 166 -22.70 25.41 4.02
N ALA A 167 -23.67 25.45 3.10
CA ALA A 167 -24.25 26.71 2.59
C ALA A 167 -25.38 27.28 3.46
N GLY A 168 -25.73 26.62 4.57
CA GLY A 168 -26.79 27.10 5.48
C GLY A 168 -28.22 26.87 5.00
N LEU A 169 -28.44 25.90 4.11
CA LEU A 169 -29.77 25.53 3.61
C LEU A 169 -30.41 24.43 4.47
N THR A 170 -29.61 23.61 5.12
CA THR A 170 -30.02 22.58 6.06
C THR A 170 -29.24 22.69 7.36
N SER A 171 -29.70 22.01 8.41
CA SER A 171 -28.97 21.91 9.68
C SER A 171 -27.71 21.02 9.55
N GLY A 172 -26.83 21.05 10.55
CA GLY A 172 -25.64 20.17 10.62
C GLY A 172 -24.31 20.93 10.65
N VAL A 173 -24.26 22.19 10.22
CA VAL A 173 -23.05 23.02 10.29
C VAL A 173 -23.35 24.33 11.04
N ASP A 174 -22.53 24.68 12.04
CA ASP A 174 -22.67 25.94 12.78
C ASP A 174 -22.65 27.14 11.83
N PRO A 175 -23.58 28.11 11.97
CA PRO A 175 -23.64 29.29 11.10
C PRO A 175 -22.33 30.06 10.95
N ARG A 176 -21.47 30.05 11.98
CA ARG A 176 -20.13 30.67 11.96
C ARG A 176 -19.16 29.96 11.04
N SER A 177 -19.36 28.66 10.80
CA SER A 177 -18.52 27.83 9.91
C SER A 177 -19.07 27.73 8.49
N GLN A 178 -20.22 28.35 8.16
CA GLN A 178 -20.83 28.33 6.82
C GLN A 178 -20.08 29.26 5.85
N LEU A 179 -18.83 28.90 5.52
CA LEU A 179 -17.92 29.68 4.64
C LEU A 179 -18.54 30.07 3.31
N PRO A 180 -19.25 29.18 2.55
CA PRO A 180 -19.78 29.51 1.22
C PRO A 180 -20.71 30.74 1.27
N ARG A 181 -21.59 30.77 2.26
CA ARG A 181 -22.54 31.86 2.45
C ARG A 181 -21.83 33.18 2.73
N ARG A 182 -20.89 33.16 3.68
CA ARG A 182 -20.15 34.36 4.11
C ARG A 182 -19.33 34.96 2.96
N LEU A 183 -18.75 34.12 2.09
CA LEU A 183 -18.02 34.57 0.90
C LEU A 183 -18.97 35.14 -0.16
N ALA A 184 -20.12 34.48 -0.44
CA ALA A 184 -21.12 34.96 -1.40
C ALA A 184 -21.73 36.29 -0.99
N GLU A 185 -21.99 36.53 0.29
CA GLU A 185 -22.47 37.81 0.84
C GLU A 185 -21.46 38.97 0.62
N ASN A 186 -20.17 38.63 0.46
CA ASN A 186 -19.11 39.59 0.15
C ASN A 186 -18.81 39.71 -1.37
N GLY A 187 -19.67 39.14 -2.23
CA GLY A 187 -19.59 39.26 -3.69
C GLY A 187 -18.61 38.25 -4.33
N VAL A 188 -18.32 37.14 -3.67
CA VAL A 188 -17.57 36.01 -4.25
C VAL A 188 -18.58 35.07 -4.93
N GLN A 189 -18.31 34.65 -6.15
CA GLN A 189 -19.00 33.53 -6.78
C GLN A 189 -18.42 32.23 -6.24
N VAL A 190 -19.25 31.37 -5.63
CA VAL A 190 -18.78 30.20 -4.88
C VAL A 190 -19.35 28.92 -5.46
N VAL A 191 -18.50 27.95 -5.78
CA VAL A 191 -18.92 26.57 -6.00
C VAL A 191 -18.57 25.71 -4.79
N VAL A 192 -19.53 24.88 -4.34
CA VAL A 192 -19.38 23.97 -3.20
C VAL A 192 -19.53 22.55 -3.70
N PRO A 193 -18.42 21.84 -3.95
CA PRO A 193 -18.43 20.44 -4.38
C PRO A 193 -18.96 19.50 -3.29
N THR A 194 -19.61 18.41 -3.71
CA THR A 194 -19.83 17.24 -2.86
C THR A 194 -18.53 16.45 -2.79
N LEU A 195 -18.02 16.21 -1.58
CA LEU A 195 -16.92 15.27 -1.34
C LEU A 195 -17.46 13.85 -1.11
N ILE A 196 -16.64 12.86 -1.39
CA ILE A 196 -16.93 11.46 -1.06
C ILE A 196 -16.97 11.31 0.47
N SER A 197 -18.09 10.84 1.00
CA SER A 197 -18.34 10.75 2.44
C SER A 197 -17.62 9.58 3.12
N ARG A 198 -17.69 9.56 4.47
CA ARG A 198 -17.24 8.45 5.31
C ARG A 198 -18.34 7.42 5.59
N ASP A 199 -19.52 7.55 4.98
CA ASP A 199 -20.57 6.53 5.01
C ASP A 199 -20.13 5.28 4.21
N ASP A 200 -20.77 4.12 4.45
CA ASP A 200 -20.50 2.85 3.78
C ASP A 200 -21.65 2.32 2.93
N LYS A 201 -22.74 3.09 2.79
CA LYS A 201 -23.97 2.67 2.13
C LYS A 201 -23.74 2.07 0.74
N TYR A 202 -22.83 2.65 -0.04
CA TYR A 202 -22.50 2.26 -1.40
C TYR A 202 -21.15 1.52 -1.52
N SER A 203 -20.55 1.10 -0.39
CA SER A 203 -19.27 0.39 -0.36
C SER A 203 -19.46 -1.09 -0.61
N GLY A 204 -19.64 -1.47 -1.86
CA GLY A 204 -19.83 -2.86 -2.27
C GLY A 204 -20.56 -3.01 -3.60
N ASN A 205 -20.96 -4.24 -3.88
CA ASN A 205 -21.71 -4.64 -5.06
C ASN A 205 -22.92 -5.45 -4.62
N PRO A 206 -24.15 -5.09 -5.03
CA PRO A 206 -25.37 -5.79 -4.64
C PRO A 206 -25.41 -7.27 -5.04
N ASP A 207 -24.71 -7.63 -6.15
CA ASP A 207 -24.66 -9.00 -6.65
C ASP A 207 -23.54 -9.83 -5.99
N VAL A 208 -22.66 -9.20 -5.22
CA VAL A 208 -21.52 -9.87 -4.56
C VAL A 208 -21.64 -9.74 -3.04
N ARG A 209 -21.31 -8.59 -2.50
CA ARG A 209 -21.47 -8.23 -1.08
C ARG A 209 -21.12 -6.77 -0.82
N PHE A 210 -21.55 -6.28 0.35
CA PHE A 210 -21.16 -4.97 0.88
C PHE A 210 -20.13 -5.10 2.01
N THR A 211 -19.41 -4.00 2.24
CA THR A 211 -18.44 -3.86 3.34
C THR A 211 -18.88 -2.73 4.28
N ASN A 212 -18.27 -2.62 5.47
CA ASN A 212 -18.37 -1.45 6.34
C ASN A 212 -17.25 -0.43 6.10
N GLN A 213 -16.55 -0.53 4.97
CA GLN A 213 -15.52 0.43 4.62
C GLN A 213 -16.17 1.78 4.28
N PRO A 214 -15.69 2.91 4.82
CA PRO A 214 -16.08 4.21 4.33
C PRO A 214 -15.96 4.29 2.80
N HIS A 215 -16.86 4.99 2.11
CA HIS A 215 -16.79 5.16 0.65
C HIS A 215 -15.38 5.59 0.21
N ARG A 216 -14.73 6.48 0.98
CA ARG A 216 -13.36 6.93 0.74
C ARG A 216 -12.34 5.81 0.75
N GLU A 217 -12.47 4.85 1.69
CA GLU A 217 -11.59 3.68 1.78
C GLU A 217 -11.86 2.70 0.63
N PHE A 218 -13.12 2.44 0.33
CA PHE A 218 -13.52 1.53 -0.73
C PHE A 218 -12.96 1.97 -2.09
N ILE A 219 -13.08 3.26 -2.42
CA ILE A 219 -12.51 3.86 -3.63
C ILE A 219 -10.98 3.85 -3.57
N TYR A 220 -10.39 4.20 -2.41
CA TYR A 220 -8.95 4.22 -2.22
C TYR A 220 -8.30 2.89 -2.59
N ARG A 221 -8.83 1.77 -2.10
CA ARG A 221 -8.21 0.44 -2.27
C ARG A 221 -8.01 0.09 -3.75
N THR A 222 -9.05 0.19 -4.55
CA THR A 222 -8.99 -0.12 -5.98
C THR A 222 -8.17 0.91 -6.77
N ALA A 223 -8.32 2.18 -6.43
CA ALA A 223 -7.59 3.27 -7.07
C ALA A 223 -6.08 3.17 -6.82
N PHE A 224 -5.65 2.81 -5.60
CA PHE A 224 -4.25 2.69 -5.20
C PHE A 224 -3.51 1.63 -6.03
N GLU A 225 -4.13 0.48 -6.25
CA GLU A 225 -3.61 -0.59 -7.10
C GLU A 225 -3.37 -0.14 -8.55
N LEU A 226 -4.11 0.87 -9.01
CA LEU A 226 -4.04 1.42 -10.36
C LEU A 226 -3.36 2.80 -10.43
N GLY A 227 -2.56 3.13 -9.42
CA GLY A 227 -1.80 4.39 -9.38
C GLY A 227 -2.68 5.64 -9.30
N ARG A 228 -3.85 5.55 -8.69
CA ARG A 228 -4.78 6.66 -8.41
C ARG A 228 -5.07 6.73 -6.92
N HIS A 229 -5.69 7.82 -6.54
CA HIS A 229 -6.02 8.05 -5.14
C HIS A 229 -7.35 8.80 -5.03
N VAL A 230 -8.16 8.51 -4.01
CA VAL A 230 -9.42 9.25 -3.78
C VAL A 230 -9.18 10.76 -3.63
N ILE A 231 -8.09 11.15 -2.95
CA ILE A 231 -7.67 12.56 -2.86
C ILE A 231 -7.40 13.14 -4.25
N GLY A 232 -6.70 12.39 -5.11
CA GLY A 232 -6.42 12.81 -6.48
C GLY A 232 -7.67 13.01 -7.31
N TYR A 233 -8.68 12.17 -7.17
CA TYR A 233 -9.97 12.34 -7.84
C TYR A 233 -10.68 13.61 -7.36
N GLU A 234 -10.70 13.87 -6.05
CA GLU A 234 -11.32 15.08 -5.50
C GLU A 234 -10.56 16.35 -5.89
N VAL A 235 -9.24 16.32 -5.89
CA VAL A 235 -8.41 17.43 -6.41
C VAL A 235 -8.76 17.69 -7.89
N GLN A 236 -8.90 16.66 -8.72
CA GLN A 236 -9.28 16.86 -10.13
C GLN A 236 -10.67 17.47 -10.29
N LYS A 237 -11.65 17.19 -9.39
CA LYS A 237 -12.96 17.90 -9.38
C LYS A 237 -12.77 19.39 -9.11
N VAL A 238 -11.87 19.75 -8.18
CA VAL A 238 -11.52 21.16 -7.91
C VAL A 238 -10.85 21.79 -9.13
N LEU A 239 -9.88 21.13 -9.73
CA LEU A 239 -9.15 21.66 -10.90
C LEU A 239 -10.06 21.83 -12.12
N ALA A 240 -11.05 20.96 -12.32
CA ALA A 240 -12.07 21.12 -13.36
C ALA A 240 -12.92 22.38 -13.12
N ALA A 241 -13.28 22.67 -11.87
CA ALA A 241 -13.99 23.92 -11.53
C ALA A 241 -13.08 25.16 -11.74
N VAL A 242 -11.77 25.06 -11.48
CA VAL A 242 -10.78 26.11 -11.82
C VAL A 242 -10.70 26.32 -13.34
N ASP A 243 -10.74 25.23 -14.13
CA ASP A 243 -10.78 25.30 -15.60
C ASP A 243 -12.02 26.10 -16.08
N ILE A 244 -13.21 25.82 -15.51
CA ILE A 244 -14.46 26.53 -15.82
C ILE A 244 -14.37 28.01 -15.43
N PHE A 245 -13.93 28.33 -14.21
CA PHE A 245 -13.77 29.70 -13.76
C PHE A 245 -12.75 30.50 -14.62
N SER A 246 -11.68 29.82 -15.04
CA SER A 246 -10.71 30.45 -15.97
C SER A 246 -11.32 30.73 -17.34
N GLN A 247 -12.18 29.84 -17.85
CA GLN A 247 -12.91 30.03 -19.09
C GLN A 247 -13.94 31.18 -18.96
N MET A 248 -14.67 31.26 -17.84
CA MET A 248 -15.59 32.36 -17.57
C MET A 248 -14.86 33.71 -17.52
N ASN A 249 -13.71 33.78 -16.82
CA ASN A 249 -12.85 34.97 -16.81
C ASN A 249 -12.45 35.42 -18.23
N SER A 250 -12.15 34.48 -19.10
CA SER A 250 -11.77 34.77 -20.49
C SER A 250 -12.94 35.24 -21.33
N ALA A 251 -14.12 34.64 -21.16
CA ALA A 251 -15.36 34.99 -21.88
C ALA A 251 -15.89 36.36 -21.46
N GLU A 252 -15.77 36.74 -20.20
CA GLU A 252 -16.20 38.02 -19.64
C GLU A 252 -15.21 39.18 -19.94
N GLY A 253 -14.03 38.85 -20.48
CA GLY A 253 -13.01 39.84 -20.83
C GLY A 253 -12.29 40.49 -19.64
N HIS A 254 -12.49 39.97 -18.41
CA HIS A 254 -11.80 40.47 -17.23
C HIS A 254 -11.40 39.33 -16.31
N ARG A 255 -10.26 39.49 -15.60
CA ARG A 255 -9.73 38.54 -14.68
C ARG A 255 -10.17 38.86 -13.25
N VAL A 256 -11.03 38.03 -12.67
CA VAL A 256 -11.21 38.01 -11.22
C VAL A 256 -10.38 36.89 -10.61
N PRO A 257 -9.84 37.08 -9.39
CA PRO A 257 -9.03 36.07 -8.70
C PRO A 257 -9.83 34.79 -8.42
N ILE A 258 -9.11 33.64 -8.46
CA ILE A 258 -9.68 32.33 -8.12
C ILE A 258 -9.01 31.85 -6.85
N GLY A 259 -9.80 31.46 -5.85
CA GLY A 259 -9.32 30.89 -4.60
C GLY A 259 -9.94 29.55 -4.27
N VAL A 260 -9.36 28.88 -3.29
CA VAL A 260 -9.92 27.66 -2.70
C VAL A 260 -9.96 27.81 -1.17
N ALA A 261 -11.03 27.33 -0.55
CA ALA A 261 -11.14 27.29 0.90
C ALA A 261 -11.71 25.95 1.34
N GLY A 262 -11.26 25.38 2.45
CA GLY A 262 -11.78 24.10 2.91
C GLY A 262 -11.59 23.85 4.39
N VAL A 263 -12.43 22.94 4.91
CA VAL A 263 -12.44 22.53 6.31
C VAL A 263 -12.16 21.04 6.41
N GLY A 264 -11.29 20.62 7.31
CA GLY A 264 -10.98 19.23 7.56
C GLY A 264 -10.52 18.50 6.29
N GLU A 265 -11.27 17.53 5.79
CA GLU A 265 -10.97 16.83 4.54
C GLU A 265 -11.02 17.77 3.32
N GLY A 266 -11.95 18.73 3.30
CA GLY A 266 -11.97 19.79 2.30
C GLY A 266 -10.76 20.72 2.38
N GLY A 267 -10.23 20.94 3.58
CA GLY A 267 -8.97 21.66 3.81
C GLY A 267 -7.79 20.94 3.16
N LEU A 268 -7.69 19.61 3.35
CA LEU A 268 -6.70 18.75 2.70
C LEU A 268 -6.77 18.87 1.17
N VAL A 269 -7.97 18.67 0.60
CA VAL A 269 -8.18 18.71 -0.88
C VAL A 269 -7.85 20.09 -1.44
N GLY A 270 -8.30 21.16 -0.78
CA GLY A 270 -8.00 22.55 -1.17
C GLY A 270 -6.51 22.87 -1.10
N PHE A 271 -5.84 22.42 -0.07
CA PHE A 271 -4.40 22.60 0.11
C PHE A 271 -3.59 21.95 -1.02
N TYR A 272 -3.90 20.70 -1.34
CA TYR A 272 -3.23 19.99 -2.43
C TYR A 272 -3.59 20.57 -3.81
N ALA A 273 -4.85 20.98 -4.02
CA ALA A 273 -5.26 21.64 -5.26
C ALA A 273 -4.47 22.94 -5.49
N ALA A 274 -4.33 23.78 -4.46
CA ALA A 274 -3.54 25.01 -4.56
C ALA A 274 -2.04 24.74 -4.78
N ALA A 275 -1.49 23.68 -4.19
CA ALA A 275 -0.10 23.31 -4.38
C ALA A 275 0.18 22.86 -5.83
N VAL A 276 -0.75 22.16 -6.47
CA VAL A 276 -0.53 21.62 -7.84
C VAL A 276 -1.01 22.52 -8.96
N ASP A 277 -1.81 23.59 -8.69
CA ASP A 277 -2.32 24.50 -9.71
C ASP A 277 -2.03 25.97 -9.37
N PRO A 278 -1.06 26.62 -10.08
CA PRO A 278 -0.69 28.01 -9.84
C PRO A 278 -1.78 29.04 -10.17
N ARG A 279 -2.86 28.65 -10.86
CA ARG A 279 -3.99 29.56 -11.16
C ARG A 279 -4.82 29.88 -9.91
N ILE A 280 -4.72 29.05 -8.86
CA ILE A 280 -5.34 29.30 -7.57
C ILE A 280 -4.50 30.32 -6.81
N GLN A 281 -5.03 31.56 -6.68
CA GLN A 281 -4.29 32.69 -6.13
C GLN A 281 -4.26 32.74 -4.60
N ALA A 282 -5.27 32.14 -3.95
CA ALA A 282 -5.32 32.04 -2.50
C ALA A 282 -5.92 30.73 -2.03
N ALA A 283 -5.43 30.18 -0.91
CA ALA A 283 -5.96 29.02 -0.25
C ALA A 283 -6.23 29.33 1.24
N LEU A 284 -7.41 28.92 1.76
CA LEU A 284 -7.73 28.86 3.17
C LEU A 284 -7.85 27.41 3.58
N VAL A 285 -6.95 26.95 4.46
CA VAL A 285 -6.88 25.58 4.95
C VAL A 285 -7.21 25.58 6.45
N SER A 286 -8.41 25.14 6.78
CA SER A 286 -8.90 25.13 8.15
C SER A 286 -8.89 23.72 8.74
N GLY A 287 -8.18 23.53 9.85
CA GLY A 287 -8.16 22.29 10.64
C GLY A 287 -7.42 21.10 10.00
N TYR A 288 -6.50 21.32 9.06
CA TYR A 288 -5.77 20.19 8.43
C TYR A 288 -4.25 20.22 8.66
N PHE A 289 -3.61 21.36 8.62
CA PHE A 289 -2.16 21.53 8.58
C PHE A 289 -1.47 21.14 9.89
N HIS A 290 -0.54 20.15 9.84
CA HIS A 290 0.34 19.73 10.96
C HIS A 290 1.43 18.75 10.47
N PRO A 291 2.43 18.33 11.28
CA PRO A 291 3.42 17.32 10.91
C PRO A 291 2.77 16.00 10.46
N ARG A 292 3.27 15.40 9.37
CA ARG A 292 2.68 14.20 8.75
C ARG A 292 3.36 12.88 9.11
N GLU A 293 4.36 12.87 9.98
CA GLU A 293 5.10 11.66 10.34
C GLU A 293 4.22 10.59 11.04
N GLN A 294 3.03 11.00 11.53
CA GLN A 294 2.03 10.10 12.13
C GLN A 294 0.84 9.77 11.21
N ILE A 295 0.92 10.09 9.90
CA ILE A 295 -0.17 9.87 8.94
C ILE A 295 -0.65 8.41 8.90
N TRP A 296 0.18 7.46 9.30
CA TRP A 296 -0.16 6.05 9.38
C TRP A 296 -1.26 5.73 10.41
N GLN A 297 -1.52 6.63 11.37
CA GLN A 297 -2.61 6.52 12.35
C GLN A 297 -3.95 7.05 11.79
N GLU A 298 -3.90 7.89 10.76
CA GLU A 298 -5.09 8.44 10.12
C GLU A 298 -5.77 7.35 9.26
N PRO A 299 -7.04 7.50 8.84
CA PRO A 299 -7.69 6.53 7.97
C PRO A 299 -6.88 6.23 6.72
N ILE A 300 -6.90 4.98 6.27
CA ILE A 300 -6.04 4.50 5.18
C ILE A 300 -6.21 5.31 3.87
N TYR A 301 -7.37 5.91 3.63
CA TYR A 301 -7.61 6.78 2.46
C TYR A 301 -6.86 8.13 2.51
N ARG A 302 -6.08 8.40 3.56
CA ARG A 302 -5.09 9.50 3.63
C ARG A 302 -3.66 9.02 3.40
N ASN A 303 -3.44 7.70 3.28
CA ASN A 303 -2.12 7.11 3.06
C ASN A 303 -1.68 7.29 1.60
N VAL A 304 -0.85 8.29 1.33
CA VAL A 304 -0.31 8.58 0.00
C VAL A 304 1.07 7.96 -0.14
N TRP A 305 1.27 7.13 -1.17
CA TRP A 305 2.55 6.51 -1.48
C TRP A 305 3.65 7.54 -1.71
N SER A 306 4.79 7.34 -1.06
CA SER A 306 6.00 8.17 -1.18
C SER A 306 5.85 9.64 -0.76
N LEU A 307 4.73 10.04 -0.15
CA LEU A 307 4.50 11.43 0.27
C LEU A 307 5.66 11.95 1.11
N LEU A 308 5.99 11.25 2.21
CA LEU A 308 7.00 11.69 3.17
C LEU A 308 8.44 11.52 2.69
N SER A 309 8.64 10.88 1.53
CA SER A 309 9.97 10.86 0.90
C SER A 309 10.39 12.25 0.42
N GLU A 310 9.44 13.10 0.04
CA GLU A 310 9.71 14.42 -0.55
C GLU A 310 8.88 15.54 0.10
N PHE A 311 7.69 15.24 0.65
CA PHE A 311 6.75 16.24 1.12
C PHE A 311 6.33 16.01 2.58
N GLY A 312 6.21 17.09 3.32
CA GLY A 312 5.37 17.29 4.48
C GLY A 312 4.50 18.50 4.23
N ASP A 313 3.67 18.90 5.17
CA ASP A 313 2.79 20.05 4.97
C ASP A 313 3.57 21.36 4.78
N ALA A 314 4.74 21.52 5.39
CA ALA A 314 5.61 22.66 5.16
C ALA A 314 6.16 22.71 3.72
N GLU A 315 6.56 21.58 3.13
CA GLU A 315 6.99 21.51 1.74
C GLU A 315 5.83 21.80 0.78
N ILE A 316 4.63 21.25 1.05
CA ILE A 316 3.45 21.53 0.24
C ILE A 316 3.05 23.00 0.32
N ALA A 317 3.11 23.63 1.50
CA ALA A 317 2.91 25.07 1.67
C ALA A 317 3.91 25.89 0.83
N SER A 318 5.14 25.43 0.73
CA SER A 318 6.16 26.08 -0.10
C SER A 318 5.86 26.02 -1.60
N LEU A 319 5.07 25.03 -2.10
CA LEU A 319 4.57 25.00 -3.48
C LEU A 319 3.48 26.06 -3.75
N ILE A 320 2.83 26.57 -2.70
CA ILE A 320 1.79 27.60 -2.82
C ILE A 320 2.42 29.00 -2.76
N ALA A 321 3.37 29.25 -1.87
CA ALA A 321 4.06 30.52 -1.77
C ALA A 321 4.74 30.91 -3.12
N PRO A 322 4.73 32.21 -3.50
CA PRO A 322 4.35 33.40 -2.73
C PRO A 322 2.87 33.76 -2.78
N ARG A 323 2.02 32.91 -3.35
CA ARG A 323 0.56 33.12 -3.41
C ARG A 323 -0.05 33.11 -2.00
N GLY A 324 -1.30 33.55 -1.87
CA GLY A 324 -1.98 33.58 -0.57
C GLY A 324 -2.19 32.19 0.03
N LEU A 325 -1.79 31.99 1.30
CA LEU A 325 -2.08 30.79 2.04
C LEU A 325 -2.44 31.16 3.49
N ILE A 326 -3.64 30.85 3.87
CA ILE A 326 -4.12 31.02 5.23
C ILE A 326 -4.26 29.64 5.87
N ILE A 327 -3.47 29.35 6.86
CA ILE A 327 -3.55 28.15 7.67
C ILE A 327 -4.32 28.54 8.95
N GLU A 328 -5.46 27.90 9.17
CA GLU A 328 -6.25 28.12 10.38
C GLU A 328 -6.17 26.87 11.27
N ALA A 329 -5.58 27.02 12.46
CA ALA A 329 -5.68 26.03 13.51
C ALA A 329 -7.08 26.08 14.10
N ALA A 330 -7.89 25.07 13.84
CA ALA A 330 -9.30 25.01 14.22
C ALA A 330 -9.74 23.56 14.45
N SER A 331 -10.84 23.36 15.18
CA SER A 331 -11.42 22.06 15.41
C SER A 331 -11.95 21.41 14.13
N VAL A 332 -11.89 20.08 14.06
CA VAL A 332 -12.45 19.26 13.00
C VAL A 332 -13.32 18.16 13.58
N PRO A 333 -14.26 17.58 12.78
CA PRO A 333 -15.00 16.40 13.22
C PRO A 333 -14.05 15.26 13.57
N THR A 334 -14.24 14.66 14.76
CA THR A 334 -13.49 13.47 15.19
C THR A 334 -13.95 12.26 14.40
N VAL A 335 -13.00 11.48 13.89
CA VAL A 335 -13.26 10.20 13.22
C VAL A 335 -12.55 9.10 14.00
N THR A 336 -13.29 8.05 14.36
CA THR A 336 -12.76 6.85 15.01
C THR A 336 -13.08 5.64 14.14
N GLY A 337 -12.06 4.85 13.84
CA GLY A 337 -12.19 3.65 13.01
C GLY A 337 -11.42 2.45 13.58
N PRO A 338 -11.67 1.24 13.08
CA PRO A 338 -12.62 0.97 11.99
C PRO A 338 -14.07 1.18 12.42
N PRO A 339 -14.97 1.56 11.49
CA PRO A 339 -16.39 1.52 11.77
C PRO A 339 -16.81 0.12 12.27
N PRO A 340 -17.72 0.02 13.25
CA PRO A 340 -18.14 -1.29 13.76
C PRO A 340 -18.78 -2.14 12.66
N PRO A 341 -18.53 -3.45 12.59
CA PRO A 341 -19.24 -4.34 11.69
C PRO A 341 -20.75 -4.30 11.96
N HIS A 342 -21.54 -4.27 10.87
CA HIS A 342 -23.01 -4.26 10.98
C HIS A 342 -23.67 -4.94 9.78
N ALA A 343 -24.85 -5.51 9.94
CA ALA A 343 -25.64 -6.15 8.87
C ALA A 343 -24.82 -7.10 7.97
N GLY A 344 -23.87 -7.86 8.53
CA GLY A 344 -22.96 -8.73 7.78
C GLY A 344 -21.83 -8.01 7.04
N ARG A 345 -21.72 -6.69 7.16
CA ARG A 345 -20.64 -5.88 6.58
C ARG A 345 -19.43 -5.82 7.52
N GLY A 346 -18.24 -5.93 6.96
CA GLY A 346 -16.97 -5.86 7.67
C GLY A 346 -15.82 -5.54 6.71
N GLY A 347 -14.59 -5.48 7.22
CA GLY A 347 -13.38 -5.35 6.40
C GLY A 347 -12.76 -3.94 6.36
N ALA A 348 -13.31 -2.95 7.07
CA ALA A 348 -12.71 -1.62 7.18
C ALA A 348 -11.38 -1.64 7.93
N ALA A 349 -10.43 -0.79 7.51
CA ALA A 349 -9.16 -0.60 8.16
C ALA A 349 -9.28 0.34 9.39
N PRO A 350 -8.43 0.18 10.43
CA PRO A 350 -8.38 1.11 11.54
C PRO A 350 -7.84 2.47 11.09
N GLY A 351 -8.19 3.52 11.84
CA GLY A 351 -7.69 4.89 11.64
C GLY A 351 -8.48 5.92 12.41
N ARG A 352 -7.87 7.06 12.72
CA ARG A 352 -8.53 8.13 13.47
C ARG A 352 -8.16 9.51 12.92
N ILE A 353 -9.07 10.46 13.04
CA ILE A 353 -8.82 11.89 12.81
C ILE A 353 -9.22 12.61 14.07
N GLU A 354 -8.35 13.48 14.54
CA GLU A 354 -8.56 14.34 15.70
C GLU A 354 -8.11 15.76 15.33
N THR A 355 -8.58 16.76 16.08
CA THR A 355 -8.07 18.12 15.96
C THR A 355 -6.58 18.13 16.26
N ALA A 356 -5.79 18.72 15.38
CA ALA A 356 -4.34 18.79 15.56
C ALA A 356 -3.97 19.63 16.79
N ASP A 357 -2.96 19.19 17.54
CA ASP A 357 -2.40 19.99 18.63
C ASP A 357 -1.82 21.29 18.09
N LEU A 358 -2.12 22.43 18.73
CA LEU A 358 -1.66 23.74 18.27
C LEU A 358 -0.13 23.85 18.23
N ASN A 359 0.58 23.20 19.16
CA ASN A 359 2.05 23.23 19.17
C ASN A 359 2.61 22.48 17.96
N ASP A 360 1.95 21.39 17.53
CA ASP A 360 2.35 20.69 16.30
C ASP A 360 2.07 21.55 15.06
N VAL A 361 0.95 22.26 15.00
CA VAL A 361 0.66 23.22 13.92
C VAL A 361 1.73 24.32 13.89
N ARG A 362 2.05 24.92 15.03
CA ARG A 362 3.11 25.94 15.15
C ARG A 362 4.47 25.41 14.73
N LYS A 363 4.82 24.20 15.14
CA LYS A 363 6.08 23.54 14.76
C LYS A 363 6.21 23.36 13.26
N GLU A 364 5.15 22.85 12.62
CA GLU A 364 5.16 22.65 11.16
C GLU A 364 5.15 23.99 10.41
N PHE A 365 4.46 25.00 10.92
CA PHE A 365 4.49 26.33 10.35
C PHE A 365 5.89 26.99 10.49
N ALA A 366 6.54 26.88 11.65
CA ALA A 366 7.92 27.34 11.84
C ALA A 366 8.89 26.64 10.85
N ARG A 367 8.71 25.32 10.64
CA ARG A 367 9.49 24.58 9.66
C ARG A 367 9.26 25.12 8.22
N PHE A 368 8.02 25.46 7.87
CA PHE A 368 7.73 26.15 6.61
C PHE A 368 8.47 27.49 6.51
N GLU A 369 8.49 28.28 7.59
CA GLU A 369 9.19 29.56 7.61
C GLU A 369 10.69 29.44 7.39
N GLU A 370 11.31 28.34 7.84
CA GLU A 370 12.73 28.04 7.62
C GLU A 370 13.02 27.66 6.15
N LEU A 371 12.04 27.09 5.43
CA LEU A 371 12.22 26.69 4.05
C LEU A 371 12.32 27.87 3.06
N LEU A 372 11.76 29.03 3.39
CA LEU A 372 11.60 30.15 2.47
C LEU A 372 12.02 31.49 3.09
N PRO A 373 12.68 32.38 2.32
CA PRO A 373 12.94 33.74 2.77
C PRO A 373 11.64 34.52 2.97
N ALA A 374 11.66 35.47 3.90
CA ALA A 374 10.49 36.29 4.28
C ALA A 374 9.80 36.97 3.07
N ALA A 375 10.56 37.31 2.04
CA ALA A 375 10.02 37.94 0.82
C ALA A 375 9.01 37.04 0.09
N LEU A 376 9.19 35.72 0.11
CA LEU A 376 8.32 34.73 -0.57
C LEU A 376 7.15 34.26 0.29
N ARG A 377 7.12 34.57 1.60
CA ARG A 377 6.03 34.15 2.52
C ARG A 377 5.15 35.28 3.03
N LYS A 378 5.20 36.47 2.40
CA LYS A 378 4.45 37.66 2.82
C LYS A 378 2.93 37.45 2.89
N GLN A 379 2.38 36.60 2.01
CA GLN A 379 0.95 36.30 1.93
C GLN A 379 0.58 34.98 2.62
N VAL A 380 1.49 34.41 3.42
CA VAL A 380 1.21 33.20 4.20
C VAL A 380 0.99 33.59 5.66
N THR A 381 -0.12 33.13 6.25
CA THR A 381 -0.51 33.51 7.60
C THR A 381 -1.02 32.27 8.37
N LEU A 382 -0.55 32.11 9.60
CA LEU A 382 -1.16 31.21 10.58
C LEU A 382 -2.20 32.01 11.39
N VAL A 383 -3.41 31.48 11.47
CA VAL A 383 -4.51 31.97 12.31
C VAL A 383 -4.76 30.95 13.41
N GLU A 384 -4.52 31.33 14.64
CA GLU A 384 -4.78 30.50 15.83
C GLU A 384 -6.18 30.81 16.35
N ASN A 385 -7.15 29.96 16.02
CA ASN A 385 -8.52 30.16 16.40
C ASN A 385 -8.83 29.49 17.75
N VAL A 386 -9.04 30.31 18.79
CA VAL A 386 -9.31 29.84 20.17
C VAL A 386 -8.32 28.74 20.59
N GLU A 387 -7.04 29.08 20.57
CA GLU A 387 -5.95 28.13 20.91
C GLU A 387 -6.03 26.79 20.10
N GLY A 388 -6.45 26.85 18.85
CA GLY A 388 -6.56 25.68 17.96
C GLY A 388 -7.88 24.90 18.06
N ASN A 389 -8.77 25.23 19.00
CA ASN A 389 -10.03 24.50 19.23
C ASN A 389 -11.29 25.29 18.81
N GLY A 390 -11.13 26.47 18.21
CA GLY A 390 -12.24 27.25 17.71
C GLY A 390 -12.91 26.59 16.49
N LEU A 391 -14.16 27.00 16.23
CA LEU A 391 -14.88 26.54 15.02
C LEU A 391 -14.16 27.00 13.75
N PRO A 392 -14.11 26.16 12.70
CA PRO A 392 -13.45 26.53 11.44
C PRO A 392 -14.10 27.70 10.76
N GLY A 393 -13.31 28.49 10.05
CA GLY A 393 -13.78 29.65 9.29
C GLY A 393 -13.95 30.90 10.16
N SER A 394 -13.05 31.18 11.10
CA SER A 394 -13.06 32.40 11.91
C SER A 394 -13.08 33.67 11.04
N GLU A 395 -13.58 34.79 11.60
CA GLU A 395 -13.58 36.08 10.90
C GLU A 395 -12.17 36.51 10.46
N ALA A 396 -11.17 36.25 11.32
CA ALA A 396 -9.79 36.55 10.99
C ALA A 396 -9.29 35.74 9.77
N ALA A 397 -9.58 34.43 9.72
CA ALA A 397 -9.18 33.57 8.60
C ALA A 397 -9.86 34.00 7.29
N VAL A 398 -11.18 34.27 7.33
CA VAL A 398 -11.93 34.71 6.15
C VAL A 398 -11.49 36.09 5.68
N ALA A 399 -11.23 37.03 6.59
CA ALA A 399 -10.73 38.37 6.24
C ALA A 399 -9.37 38.27 5.52
N ARG A 400 -8.43 37.48 6.07
CA ARG A 400 -7.13 37.25 5.43
C ARG A 400 -7.22 36.58 4.08
N PHE A 401 -8.14 35.63 3.91
CA PHE A 401 -8.41 34.99 2.60
C PHE A 401 -8.87 36.00 1.55
N LEU A 402 -9.80 36.91 1.92
CA LEU A 402 -10.27 37.97 1.03
C LEU A 402 -9.19 39.00 0.70
N GLU A 403 -8.35 39.37 1.66
CA GLU A 403 -7.20 40.27 1.46
C GLU A 403 -6.20 39.72 0.44
N CYS A 404 -6.00 38.39 0.36
CA CYS A 404 -5.11 37.77 -0.63
C CYS A 404 -5.55 37.97 -2.09
N PHE A 405 -6.78 38.37 -2.33
CA PHE A 405 -7.25 38.71 -3.67
C PHE A 405 -6.85 40.14 -4.12
N GLY A 406 -6.09 40.85 -3.35
CA GLY A 406 -5.64 42.22 -3.64
C GLY A 406 -6.76 43.25 -3.61
N LEU A 407 -7.83 42.96 -2.90
CA LEU A 407 -9.00 43.80 -2.80
C LEU A 407 -9.18 44.29 -1.36
N ASN A 408 -9.40 45.61 -1.17
CA ASN A 408 -9.76 46.17 0.11
C ASN A 408 -11.24 45.86 0.41
N TRP A 409 -11.46 44.73 1.07
CA TRP A 409 -12.79 44.29 1.45
C TRP A 409 -12.98 44.42 2.97
N SER A 410 -14.13 44.88 3.38
CA SER A 410 -14.60 44.73 4.77
C SER A 410 -15.53 43.55 4.83
N LEU A 411 -15.24 42.61 5.73
CA LEU A 411 -16.10 41.47 5.99
C LEU A 411 -17.45 41.97 6.51
N LYS A 412 -18.53 41.65 5.83
CA LYS A 412 -19.90 42.01 6.29
C LYS A 412 -20.41 40.89 7.20
N PRO A 413 -21.07 41.23 8.32
CA PRO A 413 -21.79 40.25 9.09
C PRO A 413 -22.84 39.52 8.27
N SER A 414 -22.94 38.21 8.47
CA SER A 414 -23.96 37.39 7.79
C SER A 414 -25.33 37.62 8.42
N THR A 415 -26.22 38.27 7.72
CA THR A 415 -27.59 38.61 8.19
C THR A 415 -28.71 38.07 7.35
N ASP A 416 -28.42 37.63 6.12
CA ASP A 416 -29.42 37.18 5.14
C ASP A 416 -29.32 35.67 4.88
N LEU A 417 -30.18 34.90 5.51
CA LEU A 417 -30.24 33.43 5.34
C LEU A 417 -30.83 33.06 3.97
N PRO A 418 -30.30 32.10 3.25
CA PRO A 418 -30.83 31.64 2.01
C PRO A 418 -32.21 31.00 2.23
N ARG A 419 -33.20 31.47 1.45
CA ARG A 419 -34.59 30.97 1.51
C ARG A 419 -34.79 29.98 0.37
N PRO A 420 -35.07 28.68 0.66
CA PRO A 420 -35.42 27.72 -0.37
C PRO A 420 -36.61 28.18 -1.20
N VAL A 421 -36.52 28.04 -2.52
CA VAL A 421 -37.62 28.33 -3.48
C VAL A 421 -38.23 27.03 -3.99
N ARG A 422 -37.63 25.91 -3.73
CA ARG A 422 -38.11 24.56 -3.99
C ARG A 422 -37.59 23.58 -2.92
N ALA A 423 -38.06 22.33 -2.97
CA ALA A 423 -37.54 21.27 -2.10
C ALA A 423 -36.03 21.09 -2.35
N ILE A 424 -35.29 20.81 -1.28
CA ILE A 424 -33.88 20.51 -1.35
C ILE A 424 -33.71 19.07 -1.88
N ASP A 425 -32.79 18.91 -2.83
CA ASP A 425 -32.53 17.63 -3.48
C ASP A 425 -31.97 16.59 -2.50
N ASP A 426 -32.16 15.33 -2.81
CA ASP A 426 -31.63 14.22 -2.04
C ASP A 426 -30.09 14.16 -2.17
N SER A 427 -29.42 14.57 -1.12
CA SER A 427 -27.94 14.56 -1.06
C SER A 427 -27.36 13.15 -1.06
N ASP A 428 -28.09 12.15 -0.58
CA ASP A 428 -27.66 10.75 -0.56
C ASP A 428 -27.67 10.15 -1.97
N ALA A 429 -28.69 10.41 -2.77
CA ALA A 429 -28.72 9.98 -4.18
C ALA A 429 -27.56 10.58 -4.99
N ARG A 430 -27.19 11.85 -4.72
CA ARG A 430 -26.01 12.50 -5.30
C ARG A 430 -24.72 11.79 -4.86
N GLN A 431 -24.60 11.47 -3.57
CA GLN A 431 -23.46 10.72 -3.04
C GLN A 431 -23.31 9.37 -3.75
N GLY A 432 -24.42 8.63 -3.91
CA GLY A 432 -24.43 7.35 -4.64
C GLY A 432 -23.90 7.47 -6.06
N ARG A 433 -24.37 8.49 -6.82
CA ARG A 433 -23.84 8.73 -8.18
C ARG A 433 -22.34 8.97 -8.19
N GLN A 434 -21.86 9.86 -7.32
CA GLN A 434 -20.42 10.20 -7.22
C GLN A 434 -19.55 9.00 -6.87
N VAL A 435 -20.02 8.11 -5.99
CA VAL A 435 -19.30 6.87 -5.62
C VAL A 435 -19.28 5.90 -6.80
N HIS A 436 -20.43 5.66 -7.45
CA HIS A 436 -20.50 4.72 -8.58
C HIS A 436 -19.69 5.21 -9.79
N GLU A 437 -19.70 6.50 -10.11
CA GLU A 437 -18.87 7.06 -11.18
C GLU A 437 -17.38 6.78 -10.98
N LEU A 438 -16.87 6.91 -9.75
CA LEU A 438 -15.48 6.64 -9.43
C LEU A 438 -15.15 5.13 -9.44
N ILE A 439 -16.08 4.29 -8.99
CA ILE A 439 -15.95 2.84 -9.10
C ILE A 439 -15.88 2.45 -10.58
N ASP A 440 -16.83 2.88 -11.40
CA ASP A 440 -16.90 2.55 -12.83
C ASP A 440 -15.66 3.05 -13.58
N PHE A 441 -15.18 4.26 -13.24
CA PHE A 441 -13.96 4.79 -13.82
C PHE A 441 -12.75 3.88 -13.48
N THR A 442 -12.65 3.45 -12.23
CA THR A 442 -11.56 2.58 -11.78
C THR A 442 -11.63 1.19 -12.43
N GLN A 443 -12.85 0.63 -12.63
CA GLN A 443 -13.00 -0.65 -13.37
C GLN A 443 -12.56 -0.51 -14.84
N LYS A 444 -12.83 0.62 -15.50
CA LYS A 444 -12.31 0.88 -16.85
C LYS A 444 -10.78 0.97 -16.89
N LEU A 445 -10.17 1.55 -15.85
CA LEU A 445 -8.71 1.53 -15.71
C LEU A 445 -8.17 0.12 -15.52
N LEU A 446 -8.85 -0.72 -14.73
CA LEU A 446 -8.50 -2.13 -14.55
C LEU A 446 -8.51 -2.88 -15.90
N GLU A 447 -9.57 -2.74 -16.68
CA GLU A 447 -9.67 -3.36 -18.01
C GLU A 447 -8.56 -2.90 -18.95
N ALA A 448 -8.19 -1.63 -18.91
CA ALA A 448 -7.13 -1.05 -19.73
C ALA A 448 -5.71 -1.37 -19.23
N SER A 449 -5.56 -1.83 -17.99
CA SER A 449 -4.27 -1.96 -17.28
C SER A 449 -3.27 -2.87 -18.01
N ALA A 450 -3.75 -3.97 -18.63
CA ALA A 450 -2.91 -4.88 -19.41
C ALA A 450 -2.22 -4.16 -20.59
N HIS A 451 -2.94 -3.28 -21.30
CA HIS A 451 -2.36 -2.51 -22.41
C HIS A 451 -1.32 -1.49 -21.93
N VAL A 452 -1.50 -0.94 -20.73
CA VAL A 452 -0.49 -0.04 -20.13
C VAL A 452 0.78 -0.82 -19.80
N ARG A 453 0.65 -2.02 -19.22
CA ARG A 453 1.78 -2.93 -18.97
C ARG A 453 2.47 -3.34 -20.26
N ASP A 454 1.73 -3.73 -21.30
CA ASP A 454 2.31 -4.10 -22.60
C ASP A 454 3.21 -2.98 -23.17
N LYS A 455 2.78 -1.73 -23.09
CA LYS A 455 3.59 -0.58 -23.51
C LYS A 455 4.83 -0.39 -22.64
N LYS A 456 4.70 -0.54 -21.32
CA LYS A 456 5.84 -0.44 -20.38
C LYS A 456 6.86 -1.54 -20.62
N TRP A 457 6.42 -2.78 -20.96
CA TRP A 457 7.27 -3.94 -21.21
C TRP A 457 7.66 -4.12 -22.70
N ALA A 458 7.30 -3.19 -23.57
CA ALA A 458 7.57 -3.28 -25.01
C ALA A 458 9.07 -3.37 -25.38
N LYS A 459 9.95 -2.86 -24.50
CA LYS A 459 11.40 -2.89 -24.68
C LYS A 459 12.06 -4.14 -24.06
N PHE A 460 11.31 -5.03 -23.44
CA PHE A 460 11.85 -6.27 -22.91
C PHE A 460 12.24 -7.19 -24.09
N ASP A 461 13.53 -7.50 -24.22
CA ASP A 461 14.04 -8.29 -25.33
C ASP A 461 13.77 -9.79 -25.09
N ARG A 462 13.03 -10.41 -26.01
CA ARG A 462 12.65 -11.82 -25.98
C ARG A 462 13.26 -12.60 -27.16
N SER A 463 14.33 -12.09 -27.78
CA SER A 463 14.95 -12.71 -28.94
C SER A 463 15.75 -13.99 -28.60
N SER A 464 16.26 -14.10 -27.39
CA SER A 464 16.93 -15.30 -26.87
C SER A 464 16.82 -15.38 -25.34
N PRO A 465 17.09 -16.53 -24.70
CA PRO A 465 17.16 -16.63 -23.23
C PRO A 465 18.16 -15.66 -22.60
N GLU A 466 19.31 -15.43 -23.21
CA GLU A 466 20.35 -14.52 -22.74
C GLU A 466 19.90 -13.05 -22.86
N ALA A 467 19.27 -12.70 -23.96
CA ALA A 467 18.70 -11.35 -24.16
C ALA A 467 17.59 -11.07 -23.14
N ALA A 468 16.72 -12.05 -22.90
CA ALA A 468 15.66 -11.96 -21.89
C ALA A 468 16.24 -11.82 -20.47
N ALA A 469 17.26 -12.60 -20.11
CA ALA A 469 17.94 -12.51 -18.83
C ALA A 469 18.59 -11.14 -18.61
N LYS A 470 19.23 -10.58 -19.63
CA LYS A 470 19.81 -9.23 -19.60
C LYS A 470 18.74 -8.14 -19.46
N SER A 471 17.64 -8.25 -20.21
CA SER A 471 16.51 -7.31 -20.08
C SER A 471 15.89 -7.38 -18.70
N ALA A 472 15.79 -8.58 -18.09
CA ALA A 472 15.24 -8.76 -16.76
C ALA A 472 15.99 -7.98 -15.68
N GLU A 473 17.27 -7.66 -15.83
CA GLU A 473 18.04 -6.87 -14.84
C GLU A 473 17.45 -5.47 -14.66
N ALA A 474 17.20 -4.74 -15.75
CA ALA A 474 16.63 -3.41 -15.72
C ALA A 474 15.19 -3.40 -15.20
N TYR A 475 14.37 -4.38 -15.64
CA TYR A 475 12.98 -4.50 -15.20
C TYR A 475 12.87 -4.96 -13.73
N ARG A 476 13.82 -5.77 -13.25
CA ARG A 476 13.93 -6.16 -11.84
C ARG A 476 14.20 -4.96 -10.95
N ASP A 477 15.14 -4.07 -11.33
CA ASP A 477 15.40 -2.84 -10.58
C ASP A 477 14.19 -1.90 -10.64
N LEU A 478 13.51 -1.78 -11.79
CA LEU A 478 12.26 -1.03 -11.92
C LEU A 478 11.20 -1.54 -10.93
N VAL A 479 10.87 -2.83 -10.97
CA VAL A 479 9.87 -3.44 -10.09
C VAL A 479 10.27 -3.28 -8.62
N TRP A 480 11.54 -3.53 -8.28
CA TRP A 480 12.01 -3.38 -6.90
C TRP A 480 11.86 -1.97 -6.37
N ARG A 481 12.22 -0.95 -7.16
CA ARG A 481 12.14 0.46 -6.74
C ARG A 481 10.71 0.99 -6.71
N THR A 482 9.91 0.66 -7.72
CA THR A 482 8.60 1.32 -7.90
C THR A 482 7.47 0.63 -7.14
N LEU A 483 7.49 -0.71 -7.02
CA LEU A 483 6.43 -1.46 -6.34
C LEU A 483 6.79 -1.81 -4.89
N PHE A 484 8.03 -2.30 -4.68
CA PHE A 484 8.40 -2.82 -3.36
C PHE A 484 9.09 -1.78 -2.49
N GLY A 485 9.74 -0.77 -3.08
CA GLY A 485 10.52 0.22 -2.35
C GLY A 485 11.88 -0.33 -1.90
N LYS A 486 12.87 -0.23 -2.79
CA LYS A 486 14.23 -0.73 -2.53
C LYS A 486 14.91 0.02 -1.39
N LEU A 487 15.25 -0.68 -0.33
CA LEU A 487 16.12 -0.16 0.74
C LEU A 487 17.60 -0.18 0.30
N PRO A 488 18.46 0.65 0.91
CA PRO A 488 19.90 0.53 0.75
C PRO A 488 20.40 -0.87 1.11
N GLU A 489 21.52 -1.29 0.52
CA GLU A 489 22.15 -2.57 0.88
C GLU A 489 22.47 -2.62 2.39
N PRO A 490 22.24 -3.75 3.07
CA PRO A 490 22.56 -3.90 4.48
C PRO A 490 24.07 -3.76 4.74
N THR A 491 24.46 -2.86 5.64
CA THR A 491 25.88 -2.57 5.94
C THR A 491 26.36 -3.13 7.27
N ILE A 492 25.45 -3.52 8.16
CA ILE A 492 25.84 -4.11 9.46
C ILE A 492 26.30 -5.57 9.29
N PRO A 493 27.19 -6.08 10.15
CA PRO A 493 27.56 -7.49 10.17
C PRO A 493 26.32 -8.39 10.39
N PRO A 494 26.25 -9.59 9.76
CA PRO A 494 25.09 -10.48 9.88
C PRO A 494 24.92 -11.09 11.27
N ASN A 495 25.96 -11.15 12.09
CA ASN A 495 25.95 -11.62 13.48
C ASN A 495 25.03 -12.85 13.69
N VAL A 496 25.36 -13.94 12.99
CA VAL A 496 24.49 -15.13 12.92
C VAL A 496 24.45 -15.85 14.27
N ARG A 497 23.26 -16.06 14.79
CA ARG A 497 23.01 -16.77 16.07
C ARG A 497 22.15 -17.98 15.78
N THR A 498 22.52 -19.13 16.43
CA THR A 498 21.80 -20.39 16.27
C THR A 498 21.61 -21.12 17.58
N ARG A 499 20.60 -22.00 17.63
CA ARG A 499 20.43 -23.02 18.70
C ARG A 499 19.72 -24.23 18.10
N LYS A 500 20.15 -25.41 18.56
CA LYS A 500 19.47 -26.67 18.21
C LYS A 500 18.11 -26.72 18.90
N ILE A 501 17.06 -27.05 18.12
CA ILE A 501 15.67 -27.08 18.61
C ILE A 501 14.94 -28.38 18.24
N LEU A 502 15.42 -29.13 17.25
CA LEU A 502 14.80 -30.36 16.77
C LEU A 502 15.82 -31.44 16.52
N GLU A 503 15.45 -32.68 16.88
CA GLU A 503 16.12 -33.90 16.51
C GLU A 503 15.14 -34.91 15.96
N ASP A 504 15.39 -35.37 14.73
CA ASP A 504 14.64 -36.40 14.01
C ASP A 504 15.65 -37.42 13.45
N PRO A 505 15.33 -38.70 13.34
CA PRO A 505 16.26 -39.69 12.73
C PRO A 505 16.80 -39.27 11.36
N ALA A 506 16.06 -38.46 10.60
CA ALA A 506 16.44 -38.02 9.26
C ALA A 506 17.12 -36.65 9.21
N PHE A 507 16.95 -35.79 10.22
CA PHE A 507 17.51 -34.44 10.23
C PHE A 507 17.68 -33.86 11.62
N THR A 508 18.56 -32.86 11.74
CA THR A 508 18.69 -32.00 12.92
C THR A 508 18.21 -30.59 12.55
N GLY A 509 17.42 -29.94 13.42
CA GLY A 509 16.87 -28.60 13.21
C GLY A 509 17.48 -27.54 14.10
N TYR A 510 17.87 -26.42 13.50
CA TYR A 510 18.46 -25.25 14.14
C TYR A 510 17.60 -24.01 13.92
N GLU A 511 17.24 -23.34 15.01
CA GLU A 511 16.69 -21.99 14.90
C GLU A 511 17.83 -21.00 14.64
N VAL A 512 17.59 -20.05 13.74
CA VAL A 512 18.58 -19.13 13.19
C VAL A 512 18.06 -17.71 13.29
N MET A 513 18.93 -16.76 13.66
CA MET A 513 18.66 -15.32 13.62
C MET A 513 19.86 -14.58 13.02
N ILE A 514 19.58 -13.62 12.11
CA ILE A 514 20.59 -12.90 11.33
C ILE A 514 20.24 -11.40 11.35
N ASP A 515 21.19 -10.51 11.61
CA ASP A 515 20.97 -9.07 11.56
C ASP A 515 20.96 -8.59 10.10
N VAL A 516 19.98 -7.73 9.77
CA VAL A 516 19.80 -7.16 8.43
C VAL A 516 20.03 -5.64 8.46
N TYR A 517 19.24 -4.92 9.25
CA TYR A 517 19.44 -3.50 9.56
C TYR A 517 19.36 -3.32 11.08
N PRO A 518 19.74 -2.15 11.63
CA PRO A 518 19.43 -1.86 13.03
C PRO A 518 17.96 -2.13 13.34
N ASP A 519 17.69 -3.00 14.32
CA ASP A 519 16.37 -3.54 14.70
C ASP A 519 15.71 -4.54 13.71
N VAL A 520 16.15 -4.65 12.46
CA VAL A 520 15.57 -5.61 11.50
C VAL A 520 16.40 -6.88 11.44
N ILE A 521 15.76 -8.01 11.73
CA ILE A 521 16.35 -9.34 11.67
C ILE A 521 15.72 -10.20 10.59
N ALA A 522 16.51 -11.13 10.03
CA ALA A 522 16.02 -12.32 9.34
C ALA A 522 16.13 -13.52 10.28
N GLY A 523 15.30 -14.53 10.11
CA GLY A 523 15.37 -15.73 10.94
C GLY A 523 14.47 -16.84 10.41
N GLY A 524 14.63 -18.04 11.02
CA GLY A 524 13.88 -19.22 10.63
C GLY A 524 14.47 -20.50 11.21
N ILE A 525 14.10 -21.64 10.63
CA ILE A 525 14.57 -22.96 11.05
C ILE A 525 15.28 -23.65 9.89
N LEU A 526 16.55 -24.00 10.10
CA LEU A 526 17.35 -24.80 9.16
C LEU A 526 17.26 -26.29 9.56
N LEU A 527 16.93 -27.17 8.60
CA LEU A 527 16.98 -28.62 8.78
C LEU A 527 18.15 -29.18 7.98
N LEU A 528 19.07 -29.84 8.67
CA LEU A 528 20.22 -30.52 8.08
C LEU A 528 19.99 -32.04 8.11
N PRO A 529 19.98 -32.74 6.95
CA PRO A 529 19.88 -34.20 6.92
C PRO A 529 21.02 -34.87 7.71
N THR A 530 20.71 -35.91 8.48
CA THR A 530 21.70 -36.61 9.35
C THR A 530 22.72 -37.40 8.57
N ASP A 531 22.49 -37.70 7.29
CA ASP A 531 23.36 -38.47 6.42
C ASP A 531 24.31 -37.62 5.54
N LEU A 532 24.40 -36.30 5.82
CA LEU A 532 25.37 -35.43 5.15
C LEU A 532 26.81 -35.90 5.39
N LYS A 533 27.55 -36.12 4.30
CA LYS A 533 28.94 -36.48 4.37
C LYS A 533 29.87 -35.25 4.43
N PRO A 534 31.03 -35.32 5.04
CA PRO A 534 32.00 -34.24 4.99
C PRO A 534 32.36 -33.89 3.54
N GLY A 535 32.26 -32.61 3.19
CA GLY A 535 32.54 -32.10 1.82
C GLY A 535 31.44 -32.33 0.79
N GLU A 536 30.36 -33.04 1.14
CA GLU A 536 29.19 -33.16 0.25
C GLU A 536 28.42 -31.84 0.21
N LYS A 537 28.07 -31.40 -1.03
CA LYS A 537 27.20 -30.23 -1.25
C LYS A 537 25.85 -30.66 -1.74
N ARG A 538 24.81 -30.23 -1.05
CA ARG A 538 23.40 -30.50 -1.40
C ARG A 538 22.64 -29.24 -1.78
N PRO A 539 21.58 -29.37 -2.60
CA PRO A 539 20.64 -28.29 -2.84
C PRO A 539 19.87 -27.91 -1.56
N VAL A 540 19.46 -26.64 -1.51
CA VAL A 540 18.61 -26.11 -0.44
C VAL A 540 17.21 -25.82 -1.01
N VAL A 541 16.17 -26.08 -0.24
CA VAL A 541 14.81 -25.57 -0.51
C VAL A 541 14.39 -24.64 0.61
N VAL A 542 14.14 -23.39 0.27
CA VAL A 542 13.54 -22.40 1.18
C VAL A 542 12.03 -22.60 1.16
N CYS A 543 11.46 -22.99 2.28
CA CYS A 543 10.08 -23.45 2.47
C CYS A 543 9.27 -22.40 3.25
N GLN A 544 8.49 -21.57 2.54
CA GLN A 544 7.86 -20.40 3.13
C GLN A 544 6.43 -20.67 3.56
N HIS A 545 6.11 -20.34 4.83
CA HIS A 545 4.75 -20.34 5.37
C HIS A 545 3.89 -19.19 4.80
N GLY A 546 2.56 -19.29 4.95
CA GLY A 546 1.57 -18.26 4.59
C GLY A 546 1.25 -17.28 5.71
N LEU A 547 0.17 -16.53 5.50
CA LEU A 547 -0.33 -15.51 6.44
C LEU A 547 -0.55 -16.11 7.84
N GLU A 548 -0.15 -15.38 8.89
CA GLU A 548 -0.23 -15.76 10.30
C GLU A 548 0.53 -17.05 10.67
N GLY A 549 1.34 -17.61 9.75
CA GLY A 549 2.11 -18.83 9.99
C GLY A 549 3.45 -18.57 10.69
N VAL A 550 4.04 -19.68 11.16
CA VAL A 550 5.41 -19.73 11.70
C VAL A 550 6.18 -20.86 11.02
N PRO A 551 7.52 -20.86 11.04
CA PRO A 551 8.35 -21.92 10.44
C PRO A 551 7.94 -23.32 10.86
N MET A 552 7.57 -23.52 12.12
CA MET A 552 7.17 -24.81 12.68
C MET A 552 5.93 -25.40 12.02
N ASP A 553 5.02 -24.58 11.48
CA ASP A 553 3.82 -25.02 10.76
C ASP A 553 4.18 -25.82 9.50
N THR A 554 5.31 -25.52 8.89
CA THR A 554 5.81 -26.18 7.69
C THR A 554 6.63 -27.45 7.99
N ILE A 555 6.97 -27.69 9.27
CA ILE A 555 7.87 -28.76 9.74
C ILE A 555 7.09 -29.85 10.51
N SER A 556 6.25 -29.45 11.43
CA SER A 556 5.60 -30.37 12.38
C SER A 556 4.31 -30.99 11.82
N LYS A 557 4.07 -32.27 12.16
CA LYS A 557 2.82 -32.98 11.85
C LYS A 557 1.76 -32.83 12.96
N THR A 558 2.13 -32.23 14.10
CA THR A 558 1.27 -32.14 15.29
C THR A 558 0.67 -30.76 15.50
N VAL A 559 0.94 -29.79 14.63
CA VAL A 559 0.41 -28.43 14.69
C VAL A 559 -0.79 -28.27 13.74
N ASP A 560 -1.65 -27.31 14.02
CA ASP A 560 -2.85 -27.02 13.18
C ASP A 560 -2.47 -26.67 11.72
N GLY A 561 -1.31 -26.08 11.51
CA GLY A 561 -0.74 -25.77 10.19
C GLY A 561 -0.55 -26.99 9.29
N PHE A 562 -0.46 -28.22 9.85
CA PHE A 562 -0.29 -29.45 9.07
C PHE A 562 -1.38 -29.66 8.00
N LYS A 563 -2.59 -29.22 8.25
CA LYS A 563 -3.70 -29.33 7.25
C LYS A 563 -3.38 -28.56 5.97
N TYR A 564 -2.60 -27.48 6.04
CA TYR A 564 -2.21 -26.66 4.92
C TYR A 564 -0.81 -27.04 4.37
N TYR A 565 0.18 -27.19 5.24
CA TYR A 565 1.59 -27.32 4.83
C TYR A 565 2.07 -28.76 4.70
N LYS A 566 1.32 -29.76 5.23
CA LYS A 566 1.70 -31.19 5.13
C LYS A 566 3.12 -31.50 5.59
N ALA A 567 3.67 -30.64 6.46
CA ALA A 567 5.07 -30.72 6.94
C ALA A 567 6.10 -30.77 5.79
N PHE A 568 5.85 -30.05 4.67
CA PHE A 568 6.64 -30.19 3.44
C PHE A 568 8.13 -29.87 3.63
N THR A 569 8.50 -29.00 4.58
CA THR A 569 9.88 -28.72 4.94
C THR A 569 10.57 -29.98 5.47
N ALA A 570 9.96 -30.68 6.41
CA ALA A 570 10.47 -31.91 6.98
C ALA A 570 10.46 -33.06 5.94
N GLU A 571 9.42 -33.14 5.11
CA GLU A 571 9.33 -34.15 4.06
C GLU A 571 10.43 -33.99 3.00
N LEU A 572 10.79 -32.77 2.62
CA LEU A 572 11.92 -32.50 1.74
C LEU A 572 13.26 -32.82 2.41
N ALA A 573 13.41 -32.53 3.72
CA ALA A 573 14.63 -32.93 4.46
C ALA A 573 14.80 -34.45 4.51
N ARG A 574 13.72 -35.23 4.70
CA ARG A 574 13.74 -36.71 4.62
C ARG A 574 14.14 -37.24 3.26
N ARG A 575 13.84 -36.48 2.20
CA ARG A 575 14.28 -36.78 0.81
C ARG A 575 15.73 -36.36 0.54
N GLY A 576 16.43 -35.82 1.53
CA GLY A 576 17.85 -35.50 1.47
C GLY A 576 18.18 -34.08 1.05
N PHE A 577 17.20 -33.19 0.87
CA PHE A 577 17.46 -31.76 0.71
C PHE A 577 17.86 -31.12 2.05
N ILE A 578 18.73 -30.12 2.00
CA ILE A 578 18.81 -29.15 3.09
C ILE A 578 17.56 -28.26 2.95
N THR A 579 16.87 -28.00 4.04
CA THR A 579 15.67 -27.14 3.99
C THR A 579 15.80 -25.99 4.97
N TYR A 580 15.26 -24.82 4.59
CA TYR A 580 15.18 -23.65 5.45
C TYR A 580 13.76 -23.12 5.46
N ALA A 581 13.14 -23.06 6.62
CA ALA A 581 11.84 -22.46 6.82
C ALA A 581 12.00 -21.05 7.40
N PRO A 582 11.97 -19.98 6.60
CA PRO A 582 12.11 -18.62 7.11
C PRO A 582 10.86 -18.17 7.86
N GLN A 583 11.03 -17.30 8.86
CA GLN A 583 9.98 -16.47 9.41
C GLN A 583 9.87 -15.21 8.57
N ASN A 584 8.65 -14.89 8.11
CA ASN A 584 8.33 -13.60 7.51
C ASN A 584 7.44 -12.78 8.45
N PRO A 585 7.41 -11.42 8.32
CA PRO A 585 6.77 -10.54 9.31
C PRO A 585 5.24 -10.44 9.19
N TYR A 586 4.56 -11.24 8.37
CA TYR A 586 3.11 -11.16 8.17
C TYR A 586 2.32 -11.96 9.23
N ARG A 587 2.51 -11.56 10.50
CA ARG A 587 1.87 -12.17 11.66
C ARG A 587 1.43 -11.12 12.69
N GLY A 588 0.31 -11.38 13.38
CA GLY A 588 -0.23 -10.54 14.45
C GLY A 588 -1.26 -9.52 13.97
N MET A 589 -2.05 -9.85 12.95
CA MET A 589 -3.17 -9.04 12.45
C MET A 589 -2.73 -7.59 12.15
N ASP A 590 -3.38 -6.59 12.75
CA ASP A 590 -3.04 -5.18 12.54
C ASP A 590 -1.62 -4.81 13.00
N ARG A 591 -0.99 -5.59 13.86
CA ARG A 591 0.38 -5.36 14.31
C ARG A 591 1.36 -5.35 13.13
N PHE A 592 1.23 -6.29 12.18
CA PHE A 592 2.07 -6.30 10.98
C PHE A 592 1.48 -5.46 9.83
N ARG A 593 0.14 -5.39 9.71
CA ARG A 593 -0.51 -4.62 8.63
C ARG A 593 -0.19 -3.13 8.74
N THR A 594 -0.06 -2.60 9.95
CA THR A 594 0.35 -1.20 10.16
C THR A 594 1.79 -0.92 9.73
N ILE A 595 2.66 -1.93 9.62
CA ILE A 595 4.00 -1.76 9.03
C ILE A 595 3.89 -1.27 7.58
N GLN A 596 2.97 -1.84 6.78
CA GLN A 596 2.70 -1.39 5.42
C GLN A 596 2.29 0.09 5.40
N ARG A 597 1.41 0.51 6.31
CA ARG A 597 0.94 1.91 6.42
C ARG A 597 2.03 2.87 6.87
N LYS A 598 2.95 2.46 7.74
CA LYS A 598 4.13 3.23 8.14
C LYS A 598 5.14 3.35 7.00
N SER A 599 5.19 2.35 6.14
CA SER A 599 6.16 2.24 5.06
C SER A 599 5.73 2.98 3.79
N ASN A 600 4.44 2.93 3.43
CA ASN A 600 3.91 3.53 2.20
C ASN A 600 4.22 5.03 2.04
N PRO A 601 4.09 5.88 3.07
CA PRO A 601 4.45 7.29 2.96
C PRO A 601 5.92 7.53 2.65
N LEU A 602 6.79 6.54 2.92
CA LEU A 602 8.22 6.56 2.60
C LEU A 602 8.55 5.90 1.24
N GLY A 603 7.54 5.56 0.42
CA GLY A 603 7.71 4.83 -0.83
C GLY A 603 8.22 3.40 -0.61
N ARG A 604 7.77 2.75 0.45
CA ARG A 604 8.17 1.40 0.87
C ARG A 604 6.94 0.53 1.13
N SER A 605 7.15 -0.78 1.07
CA SER A 605 6.15 -1.79 1.39
C SER A 605 6.69 -2.80 2.40
N LEU A 606 5.88 -3.76 2.79
CA LEU A 606 6.34 -4.89 3.61
C LEU A 606 7.49 -5.66 2.94
N PHE A 607 7.48 -5.74 1.60
CA PHE A 607 8.54 -6.39 0.83
C PHE A 607 9.86 -5.60 0.79
N SER A 608 9.87 -4.32 1.17
CA SER A 608 11.12 -3.58 1.42
C SER A 608 11.99 -4.22 2.49
N TYR A 609 11.37 -4.92 3.45
CA TYR A 609 12.06 -5.61 4.53
C TYR A 609 12.26 -7.09 4.21
N ILE A 610 11.27 -7.77 3.63
CA ILE A 610 11.33 -9.21 3.33
C ILE A 610 12.44 -9.51 2.31
N ILE A 611 12.61 -8.71 1.27
CA ILE A 611 13.64 -8.95 0.25
C ILE A 611 15.05 -8.91 0.84
N PRO A 612 15.49 -7.90 1.60
CA PRO A 612 16.78 -7.91 2.27
C PRO A 612 16.94 -9.01 3.33
N GLN A 613 15.86 -9.41 4.02
CA GLN A 613 15.91 -10.57 4.94
C GLN A 613 16.27 -11.85 4.19
N HIS A 614 15.65 -12.09 3.04
CA HIS A 614 15.99 -13.23 2.18
C HIS A 614 17.38 -13.09 1.55
N GLN A 615 17.80 -11.89 1.17
CA GLN A 615 19.15 -11.66 0.66
C GLN A 615 20.19 -12.06 1.71
N ARG A 616 20.08 -11.60 2.94
CA ARG A 616 20.98 -11.99 4.05
C ARG A 616 20.95 -13.50 4.34
N THR A 617 19.77 -14.09 4.27
CA THR A 617 19.62 -15.55 4.43
C THR A 617 20.36 -16.30 3.33
N LEU A 618 20.24 -15.90 2.07
CA LEU A 618 20.96 -16.51 0.94
C LEU A 618 22.47 -16.32 1.02
N GLU A 619 22.95 -15.14 1.41
CA GLU A 619 24.35 -14.86 1.67
C GLU A 619 24.89 -15.84 2.74
N TRP A 620 24.21 -15.96 3.87
CA TRP A 620 24.61 -16.86 4.94
C TRP A 620 24.54 -18.34 4.54
N LEU A 621 23.42 -18.80 3.96
CA LEU A 621 23.29 -20.20 3.51
C LEU A 621 24.41 -20.60 2.56
N SER A 622 24.84 -19.67 1.70
CA SER A 622 25.92 -19.89 0.73
C SER A 622 27.30 -20.09 1.39
N THR A 623 27.46 -19.70 2.66
CA THR A 623 28.71 -19.93 3.42
C THR A 623 28.79 -21.31 4.08
N LEU A 624 27.63 -22.01 4.18
CA LEU A 624 27.59 -23.31 4.85
C LEU A 624 28.32 -24.38 4.03
N PRO A 625 29.16 -25.24 4.65
CA PRO A 625 30.04 -26.16 3.94
C PRO A 625 29.31 -27.18 3.08
N ASN A 626 28.09 -27.57 3.48
CA ASN A 626 27.28 -28.59 2.81
C ASN A 626 26.26 -27.99 1.82
N VAL A 627 26.21 -26.68 1.69
CA VAL A 627 25.26 -26.01 0.75
C VAL A 627 25.91 -25.82 -0.61
N ASP A 628 25.16 -26.13 -1.66
CA ASP A 628 25.47 -25.69 -3.03
C ASP A 628 24.77 -24.33 -3.31
N PRO A 629 25.50 -23.21 -3.36
CA PRO A 629 24.90 -21.89 -3.51
C PRO A 629 24.24 -21.67 -4.89
N LYS A 630 24.49 -22.54 -5.86
CA LYS A 630 23.86 -22.49 -7.19
C LYS A 630 22.56 -23.29 -7.28
N ARG A 631 22.20 -24.01 -6.21
CA ARG A 631 21.02 -24.88 -6.16
C ARG A 631 20.15 -24.60 -4.95
N ILE A 632 19.81 -23.30 -4.74
CA ILE A 632 18.89 -22.87 -3.70
C ILE A 632 17.55 -22.56 -4.37
N GLY A 633 16.53 -23.38 -4.13
CA GLY A 633 15.17 -23.21 -4.63
C GLY A 633 14.25 -22.55 -3.58
N PHE A 634 13.15 -21.98 -4.06
CA PHE A 634 12.10 -21.41 -3.22
C PHE A 634 10.78 -22.14 -3.46
N TYR A 635 10.04 -22.41 -2.39
CA TYR A 635 8.71 -23.00 -2.43
C TYR A 635 7.84 -22.43 -1.31
N GLY A 636 6.69 -21.82 -1.64
CA GLY A 636 5.81 -21.21 -0.64
C GLY A 636 4.33 -21.34 -0.99
N LEU A 637 3.49 -21.45 0.05
CA LEU A 637 2.03 -21.54 -0.03
C LEU A 637 1.38 -20.23 0.44
N SER A 638 0.30 -19.80 -0.26
CA SER A 638 -0.53 -18.66 0.18
C SER A 638 0.30 -17.36 0.18
N TYR A 639 0.37 -16.62 1.28
CA TYR A 639 1.29 -15.49 1.40
C TYR A 639 2.76 -15.90 1.18
N GLY A 640 3.12 -17.17 1.41
CA GLY A 640 4.40 -17.76 0.97
C GLY A 640 4.51 -17.87 -0.54
N GLY A 641 3.39 -18.13 -1.23
CA GLY A 641 3.27 -18.04 -2.68
C GLY A 641 3.39 -16.59 -3.19
N LYS A 642 2.75 -15.62 -2.50
CA LYS A 642 2.98 -14.18 -2.73
C LYS A 642 4.47 -13.84 -2.63
N THR A 643 5.17 -14.39 -1.64
CA THR A 643 6.61 -14.24 -1.46
C THR A 643 7.39 -14.90 -2.62
N ALA A 644 6.95 -16.07 -3.10
CA ALA A 644 7.55 -16.78 -4.26
C ALA A 644 7.49 -15.96 -5.55
N MET A 645 6.46 -15.12 -5.71
CA MET A 645 6.31 -14.21 -6.86
C MET A 645 7.15 -12.94 -6.74
N ARG A 646 7.55 -12.53 -5.53
CA ARG A 646 8.26 -11.26 -5.31
C ARG A 646 9.74 -11.45 -5.03
N VAL A 647 10.09 -12.31 -4.10
CA VAL A 647 11.47 -12.44 -3.62
C VAL A 647 12.39 -13.12 -4.66
N PRO A 648 12.10 -14.32 -5.20
CA PRO A 648 12.93 -14.92 -6.25
C PRO A 648 12.95 -14.14 -7.55
N THR A 649 11.89 -13.37 -7.83
CA THR A 649 11.84 -12.45 -8.96
C THR A 649 12.92 -11.38 -8.86
N ILE A 650 13.13 -10.83 -7.66
CA ILE A 650 14.13 -9.80 -7.40
C ILE A 650 15.51 -10.37 -7.10
N LEU A 651 15.62 -11.51 -6.41
CA LEU A 651 16.88 -12.12 -6.00
C LEU A 651 17.26 -13.29 -6.94
N PRO A 652 18.16 -13.07 -7.92
CA PRO A 652 18.53 -14.09 -8.91
C PRO A 652 19.35 -15.24 -8.31
N GLN A 653 19.76 -15.18 -7.05
CA GLN A 653 20.43 -16.24 -6.33
C GLN A 653 19.52 -17.46 -6.07
N TYR A 654 18.19 -17.28 -6.07
CA TYR A 654 17.27 -18.42 -6.11
C TYR A 654 17.33 -19.10 -7.48
N ALA A 655 17.66 -20.38 -7.51
CA ALA A 655 17.79 -21.17 -8.74
C ALA A 655 16.46 -21.50 -9.40
N LEU A 656 15.37 -21.54 -8.62
CA LEU A 656 13.99 -21.74 -9.10
C LEU A 656 12.98 -21.16 -8.09
N SER A 657 11.72 -21.02 -8.52
CA SER A 657 10.61 -20.66 -7.63
C SER A 657 9.38 -21.52 -7.90
N ILE A 658 8.69 -21.92 -6.82
CA ILE A 658 7.40 -22.59 -6.84
C ILE A 658 6.39 -21.74 -6.05
N CYS A 659 5.32 -21.32 -6.74
CA CYS A 659 4.21 -20.57 -6.14
C CYS A 659 3.02 -21.51 -5.97
N SER A 660 2.64 -21.77 -4.73
CA SER A 660 1.48 -22.60 -4.38
C SER A 660 0.35 -21.77 -3.80
N GLY A 661 -0.87 -21.95 -4.30
CA GLY A 661 -2.10 -21.40 -3.74
C GLY A 661 -2.22 -19.87 -3.70
N ASP A 662 -1.43 -19.13 -4.48
CA ASP A 662 -1.46 -17.66 -4.57
C ASP A 662 -1.47 -17.15 -6.02
N PHE A 663 -0.88 -17.89 -6.95
CA PHE A 663 -0.75 -17.45 -8.33
C PHE A 663 -2.11 -17.28 -9.01
N ASP A 664 -2.39 -16.06 -9.47
CA ASP A 664 -3.61 -15.73 -10.21
C ASP A 664 -3.46 -14.42 -11.01
N GLU A 665 -4.56 -13.89 -11.55
CA GLU A 665 -4.66 -12.55 -12.11
C GLU A 665 -4.70 -11.53 -10.95
N TRP A 666 -3.54 -11.25 -10.37
CA TRP A 666 -3.38 -10.51 -9.11
C TRP A 666 -3.93 -9.09 -9.15
N VAL A 667 -3.75 -8.38 -10.26
CA VAL A 667 -4.28 -7.00 -10.42
C VAL A 667 -5.81 -7.03 -10.38
N ARG A 668 -6.43 -7.99 -11.05
CA ARG A 668 -7.88 -8.17 -11.03
C ARG A 668 -8.36 -8.50 -9.63
N LYS A 669 -7.66 -9.41 -8.94
CA LYS A 669 -7.98 -9.80 -7.57
C LYS A 669 -7.96 -8.63 -6.59
N ASN A 670 -7.06 -7.66 -6.77
CA ASN A 670 -6.99 -6.50 -5.89
C ASN A 670 -7.97 -5.37 -6.28
N ALA A 671 -8.35 -5.26 -7.55
CA ALA A 671 -9.07 -4.08 -8.03
C ALA A 671 -10.50 -4.32 -8.50
N THR A 672 -10.93 -5.59 -8.78
CA THR A 672 -12.32 -5.85 -9.19
C THR A 672 -13.29 -5.77 -8.00
N TYR A 673 -14.49 -5.24 -8.24
CA TYR A 673 -15.58 -5.33 -7.26
C TYR A 673 -16.73 -6.23 -7.74
N TYR A 674 -16.54 -6.91 -8.87
CA TYR A 674 -17.53 -7.82 -9.46
C TYR A 674 -17.40 -9.27 -9.01
N ASP A 675 -16.41 -9.59 -8.17
CA ASP A 675 -16.11 -10.96 -7.80
C ASP A 675 -15.82 -11.09 -6.30
N SER A 676 -16.37 -12.15 -5.68
CA SER A 676 -16.23 -12.41 -4.25
C SER A 676 -14.80 -12.76 -3.80
N TYR A 677 -13.94 -13.17 -4.73
CA TYR A 677 -12.52 -13.42 -4.48
C TYR A 677 -11.68 -12.15 -4.32
N SER A 678 -12.26 -10.98 -4.60
CA SER A 678 -11.53 -9.72 -4.52
C SER A 678 -11.12 -9.35 -3.11
N TYR A 679 -9.86 -8.92 -2.95
CA TYR A 679 -9.35 -8.38 -1.69
C TYR A 679 -10.01 -7.05 -1.28
N VAL A 680 -10.68 -6.37 -2.19
CA VAL A 680 -11.44 -5.15 -1.87
C VAL A 680 -12.45 -5.38 -0.74
N PHE A 681 -12.96 -6.60 -0.63
CA PHE A 681 -13.98 -6.99 0.36
C PHE A 681 -13.41 -7.55 1.67
N THR A 682 -12.08 -7.66 1.82
CA THR A 682 -11.44 -8.32 2.96
C THR A 682 -10.87 -7.30 3.96
N PRO A 683 -10.56 -7.70 5.20
CA PRO A 683 -9.84 -6.84 6.14
C PRO A 683 -8.33 -6.72 5.84
N GLU A 684 -7.85 -7.34 4.77
CA GLU A 684 -6.42 -7.42 4.41
C GLU A 684 -5.98 -6.18 3.63
N TYR A 685 -6.02 -5.01 4.29
CA TYR A 685 -5.72 -3.72 3.67
C TYR A 685 -4.24 -3.54 3.28
N GLU A 686 -3.36 -4.44 3.70
CA GLU A 686 -1.94 -4.48 3.32
C GLU A 686 -1.71 -5.12 1.94
N MET A 687 -2.75 -5.66 1.31
CA MET A 687 -2.62 -6.35 0.01
C MET A 687 -2.39 -5.39 -1.15
N PHE A 688 -2.84 -4.15 -1.05
CA PHE A 688 -2.78 -3.17 -2.12
C PHE A 688 -1.38 -2.59 -2.28
N GLU A 689 -0.88 -2.57 -3.53
CA GLU A 689 0.46 -2.11 -3.91
C GLU A 689 0.34 -0.98 -4.93
N TRP A 690 0.98 0.18 -4.64
CA TRP A 690 0.86 1.37 -5.47
C TRP A 690 1.22 1.13 -6.93
N ASP A 691 0.29 1.44 -7.84
CA ASP A 691 0.44 1.37 -9.30
C ASP A 691 0.86 0.00 -9.84
N LEU A 692 0.71 -1.07 -9.06
CA LEU A 692 1.06 -2.42 -9.48
C LEU A 692 0.33 -2.78 -10.78
N GLY A 693 -0.93 -2.42 -10.90
CA GLY A 693 -1.75 -2.67 -12.08
C GLY A 693 -1.16 -2.14 -13.39
N HIS A 694 -0.35 -1.11 -13.36
CA HIS A 694 0.32 -0.55 -14.53
C HIS A 694 1.81 -0.92 -14.64
N VAL A 695 2.39 -1.54 -13.60
CA VAL A 695 3.81 -1.90 -13.59
C VAL A 695 4.04 -3.36 -13.92
N ALA A 696 3.44 -4.29 -13.18
CA ALA A 696 3.61 -5.73 -13.40
C ALA A 696 2.48 -6.52 -12.75
N ASN A 697 1.94 -7.53 -13.47
CA ASN A 697 1.13 -8.59 -12.90
C ASN A 697 2.01 -9.84 -12.66
N TYR A 698 1.45 -10.94 -12.23
CA TYR A 698 2.21 -12.15 -11.92
C TYR A 698 2.89 -12.75 -13.15
N ALA A 699 2.30 -12.66 -14.34
CA ALA A 699 2.97 -13.10 -15.56
C ALA A 699 4.24 -12.28 -15.87
N GLU A 700 4.20 -10.96 -15.73
CA GLU A 700 5.38 -10.11 -15.92
C GLU A 700 6.43 -10.38 -14.85
N MET A 701 6.04 -10.59 -13.60
CA MET A 701 6.98 -10.98 -12.53
C MET A 701 7.63 -12.33 -12.83
N ALA A 702 6.87 -13.33 -13.29
CA ALA A 702 7.41 -14.63 -13.68
C ALA A 702 8.39 -14.53 -14.86
N GLN A 703 8.20 -13.60 -15.81
CA GLN A 703 9.16 -13.35 -16.89
C GLN A 703 10.54 -12.93 -16.35
N LEU A 704 10.61 -12.24 -15.20
CA LEU A 704 11.87 -11.88 -14.56
C LEU A 704 12.62 -13.09 -13.96
N MET A 705 11.96 -14.24 -13.84
CA MET A 705 12.61 -15.50 -13.43
C MET A 705 13.47 -16.08 -14.56
N THR A 706 13.18 -15.80 -15.84
CA THR A 706 13.87 -16.37 -17.00
C THR A 706 15.39 -16.15 -16.95
N PRO A 707 16.22 -17.17 -17.22
CA PRO A 707 15.89 -18.53 -17.70
C PRO A 707 15.66 -19.57 -16.58
N ARG A 708 15.49 -19.16 -15.34
CA ARG A 708 15.33 -20.03 -14.17
C ARG A 708 13.97 -20.73 -14.20
N PRO A 709 13.87 -21.99 -13.71
CA PRO A 709 12.60 -22.69 -13.64
C PRO A 709 11.57 -22.03 -12.73
N PHE A 710 10.31 -22.09 -13.16
CA PHE A 710 9.17 -21.56 -12.41
C PHE A 710 7.98 -22.53 -12.48
N MET A 711 7.34 -22.81 -11.35
CA MET A 711 6.18 -23.69 -11.26
C MET A 711 5.05 -23.09 -10.43
N VAL A 712 3.83 -23.41 -10.80
CA VAL A 712 2.60 -23.12 -10.05
C VAL A 712 1.98 -24.43 -9.57
N GLU A 713 1.53 -24.46 -8.31
CA GLU A 713 0.74 -25.55 -7.73
C GLU A 713 -0.63 -25.00 -7.30
N ARG A 714 -1.72 -25.66 -7.73
CA ARG A 714 -3.08 -25.15 -7.53
C ARG A 714 -4.07 -26.27 -7.23
N GLY A 715 -4.78 -26.17 -6.09
CA GLY A 715 -5.93 -27.03 -5.78
C GLY A 715 -7.22 -26.48 -6.39
N HIS A 716 -8.06 -27.35 -6.99
CA HIS A 716 -9.33 -26.94 -7.60
C HIS A 716 -10.33 -26.33 -6.60
N ASP A 717 -10.30 -26.81 -5.35
CA ASP A 717 -11.16 -26.33 -4.25
C ASP A 717 -10.48 -25.22 -3.42
N ASP A 718 -9.42 -24.62 -3.92
CA ASP A 718 -8.73 -23.52 -3.26
C ASP A 718 -9.57 -22.23 -3.34
N GLY A 719 -10.04 -21.74 -2.20
CA GLY A 719 -10.90 -20.57 -2.11
C GLY A 719 -10.22 -19.21 -2.34
N VAL A 720 -8.94 -19.18 -2.75
CA VAL A 720 -8.18 -17.93 -2.92
C VAL A 720 -8.49 -17.24 -4.26
N ALA A 721 -8.66 -17.98 -5.35
CA ALA A 721 -9.04 -17.46 -6.67
C ALA A 721 -9.77 -18.55 -7.49
N PRO A 722 -10.49 -18.24 -8.58
CA PRO A 722 -10.99 -19.24 -9.50
C PRO A 722 -9.85 -19.77 -10.39
N ASP A 723 -9.96 -21.03 -10.82
CA ASP A 723 -8.96 -21.68 -11.68
C ASP A 723 -8.75 -20.94 -13.00
N GLU A 724 -9.80 -20.30 -13.53
CA GLU A 724 -9.76 -19.53 -14.78
C GLU A 724 -8.78 -18.35 -14.71
N TRP A 725 -8.70 -17.67 -13.57
CA TRP A 725 -7.75 -16.57 -13.39
C TRP A 725 -6.31 -17.09 -13.31
N VAL A 726 -6.12 -18.25 -12.67
CA VAL A 726 -4.82 -18.93 -12.59
C VAL A 726 -4.37 -19.39 -13.98
N ALA A 727 -5.23 -20.08 -14.70
CA ALA A 727 -4.96 -20.61 -16.04
C ALA A 727 -4.68 -19.48 -17.05
N TRP A 728 -5.48 -18.41 -17.02
CA TRP A 728 -5.30 -17.24 -17.88
C TRP A 728 -3.93 -16.58 -17.68
N GLU A 729 -3.55 -16.35 -16.43
CA GLU A 729 -2.28 -15.70 -16.13
C GLU A 729 -1.10 -16.64 -16.41
N PHE A 730 -1.21 -17.95 -16.11
CA PHE A 730 -0.17 -18.92 -16.40
C PHE A 730 0.03 -19.15 -17.89
N ALA A 731 -1.00 -19.07 -18.73
CA ALA A 731 -0.88 -19.17 -20.18
C ALA A 731 0.08 -18.11 -20.76
N LYS A 732 0.16 -16.93 -20.17
CA LYS A 732 1.12 -15.88 -20.56
C LYS A 732 2.55 -16.28 -20.18
N VAL A 733 2.75 -16.86 -19.00
CA VAL A 733 4.05 -17.39 -18.55
C VAL A 733 4.50 -18.52 -19.46
N ARG A 734 3.63 -19.51 -19.71
CA ARG A 734 3.91 -20.64 -20.59
C ARG A 734 4.34 -20.19 -21.98
N ARG A 735 3.57 -19.27 -22.58
CA ARG A 735 3.90 -18.69 -23.90
C ARG A 735 5.27 -18.00 -23.91
N HIS A 736 5.64 -17.30 -22.83
CA HIS A 736 6.94 -16.64 -22.74
C HIS A 736 8.09 -17.66 -22.74
N TYR A 737 8.01 -18.70 -21.89
CA TYR A 737 9.02 -19.74 -21.81
C TYR A 737 9.12 -20.57 -23.10
N ASP A 738 7.99 -20.95 -23.70
CA ASP A 738 7.96 -21.70 -24.97
C ASP A 738 8.61 -20.93 -26.12
N LYS A 739 8.32 -19.64 -26.24
CA LYS A 739 8.93 -18.81 -27.30
C LYS A 739 10.45 -18.65 -27.16
N LEU A 740 10.98 -18.82 -25.96
CA LEU A 740 12.42 -18.81 -25.68
C LEU A 740 13.05 -20.22 -25.77
N GLY A 741 12.28 -21.26 -26.13
CA GLY A 741 12.77 -22.65 -26.14
C GLY A 741 13.00 -23.21 -24.71
N LEU A 742 12.38 -22.64 -23.69
CA LEU A 742 12.53 -23.02 -22.30
C LEU A 742 11.27 -23.65 -21.70
N GLY A 743 10.39 -24.19 -22.52
CA GLY A 743 9.11 -24.73 -22.10
C GLY A 743 9.19 -25.86 -21.07
N ASP A 744 10.30 -26.59 -21.01
CA ASP A 744 10.59 -27.62 -20.02
C ASP A 744 10.92 -27.07 -18.63
N ARG A 745 11.11 -25.75 -18.50
CA ARG A 745 11.43 -25.02 -17.25
C ARG A 745 10.23 -24.38 -16.58
N THR A 746 9.00 -24.54 -17.14
CA THR A 746 7.80 -24.05 -16.48
C THR A 746 6.68 -25.08 -16.52
N GLU A 747 6.04 -25.28 -15.39
CA GLU A 747 4.98 -26.26 -15.20
C GLU A 747 3.88 -25.66 -14.32
N ILE A 748 2.65 -26.16 -14.49
CA ILE A 748 1.53 -25.95 -13.57
C ILE A 748 0.95 -27.30 -13.20
N GLU A 749 0.72 -27.51 -11.92
CA GLU A 749 -0.03 -28.65 -11.41
C GLU A 749 -1.39 -28.18 -10.89
N PHE A 750 -2.47 -28.67 -11.51
CA PHE A 750 -3.79 -28.62 -10.91
C PHE A 750 -4.06 -29.96 -10.24
N PHE A 751 -4.53 -29.93 -8.99
CA PHE A 751 -4.88 -31.13 -8.24
C PHE A 751 -6.26 -31.02 -7.62
N ASN A 752 -6.90 -32.15 -7.40
CA ASN A 752 -8.21 -32.20 -6.74
C ASN A 752 -8.02 -32.07 -5.22
N GLY A 753 -8.18 -30.86 -4.71
CA GLY A 753 -8.00 -30.58 -3.27
C GLY A 753 -8.11 -29.10 -2.92
N PRO A 754 -8.08 -28.79 -1.60
CA PRO A 754 -8.24 -27.44 -1.08
C PRO A 754 -6.93 -26.62 -1.10
N HIS A 755 -6.93 -25.47 -0.43
CA HIS A 755 -5.76 -24.62 -0.18
C HIS A 755 -4.70 -25.33 0.67
N THR A 756 -3.80 -26.09 0.04
CA THR A 756 -2.80 -26.92 0.72
C THR A 756 -1.60 -27.22 -0.18
N ILE A 757 -0.47 -27.56 0.42
CA ILE A 757 0.64 -28.21 -0.28
C ILE A 757 0.19 -29.61 -0.77
N HIS A 758 0.34 -29.89 -2.05
CA HIS A 758 0.13 -31.23 -2.63
C HIS A 758 1.42 -32.05 -2.64
N GLY A 759 2.54 -31.44 -3.05
CA GLY A 759 3.87 -32.04 -2.94
C GLY A 759 4.17 -33.15 -3.94
N VAL A 760 3.30 -33.40 -4.97
CA VAL A 760 3.53 -34.43 -5.97
C VAL A 760 4.35 -33.88 -7.14
N GLY A 761 3.78 -33.01 -7.94
CA GLY A 761 4.48 -32.37 -9.08
C GLY A 761 5.59 -31.46 -8.61
N THR A 762 5.37 -30.71 -7.53
CA THR A 762 6.36 -29.78 -6.98
C THR A 762 7.63 -30.49 -6.47
N PHE A 763 7.52 -31.63 -5.80
CA PHE A 763 8.70 -32.36 -5.37
C PHE A 763 9.45 -32.98 -6.58
N ALA A 764 8.74 -33.47 -7.58
CA ALA A 764 9.35 -33.94 -8.82
C ALA A 764 10.09 -32.80 -9.54
N PHE A 765 9.48 -31.59 -9.59
CA PHE A 765 10.10 -30.40 -10.16
C PHE A 765 11.37 -29.97 -9.44
N LEU A 766 11.36 -30.00 -8.08
CA LEU A 766 12.54 -29.73 -7.27
C LEU A 766 13.67 -30.74 -7.57
N HIS A 767 13.37 -32.04 -7.61
CA HIS A 767 14.36 -33.10 -7.95
C HIS A 767 14.92 -32.88 -9.35
N LYS A 768 14.08 -32.62 -10.34
CA LYS A 768 14.47 -32.40 -11.76
C LYS A 768 15.43 -31.22 -11.90
N HIS A 769 15.07 -30.05 -11.32
CA HIS A 769 15.78 -28.80 -11.60
C HIS A 769 16.89 -28.46 -10.60
N LEU A 770 16.88 -29.03 -9.39
CA LEU A 770 17.97 -28.88 -8.44
C LEU A 770 18.93 -30.08 -8.41
N ASN A 771 18.72 -31.12 -9.22
CA ASN A 771 19.47 -32.39 -9.17
C ASN A 771 19.53 -32.91 -7.72
N GLY A 772 18.39 -32.95 -7.06
CA GLY A 772 18.25 -33.37 -5.69
C GLY A 772 18.50 -34.88 -5.52
N PRO A 773 18.82 -35.35 -4.31
CA PRO A 773 18.95 -36.78 -4.04
C PRO A 773 17.62 -37.49 -4.33
N VAL A 774 17.68 -38.57 -5.14
CA VAL A 774 16.49 -39.41 -5.37
C VAL A 774 16.41 -40.41 -4.20
N ARG A 775 15.58 -40.08 -3.21
CA ARG A 775 15.21 -41.00 -2.13
C ARG A 775 13.70 -41.16 -2.14
N HIS A 776 13.27 -42.39 -2.22
CA HIS A 776 11.87 -42.69 -1.91
C HIS A 776 11.71 -42.70 -0.39
N PRO A 777 10.65 -42.13 0.18
CA PRO A 777 10.40 -42.08 1.62
C PRO A 777 10.24 -43.47 2.22
#